data_5d5e165e302b2fb9dc58b32809eb1d1c
#
_entry.id   5d5e165e302b2fb9dc58b32809eb1d1c
#
_cell.length_a   1.000
_cell.length_b   1.000
_cell.length_c   1.000
_cell.angle_alpha   90.00
_cell.angle_beta   90.00
_cell.angle_gamma   90.00
#
_symmetry.space_group_name_H-M   'P 1'
#
loop_
_entity.id
_entity.type
_entity.pdbx_description
1 polymer ?
#
loop_
_entity_poly.entity_id
_entity_poly.type
_entity_poly.pdbx_seq_one_letter_code
_entity_poly.pdbx_strand_id
1 'polypeptide(L)'
;RSTFRAMEYLFDDIVSDGPAIIVCEDLHWADPTSIELLERLHKAFIGDPLLFISVFRPNPAHPSWAYQSRLADAFKDRYLEINLSPLSEDSTHDLIENLLGFELLPLELRSQILNRADGNPFFVEEILRSFVDRGLLAKDVQTGHWQLQEESDQIAIPDSLTGVLLARVDGLQSETKNVLQMAAVIGKSFSYQVLEAITSEQEQLFNQLQWMIEHDFIRKIPDESKLEFIFKHHLTWESTYQAILKKDRNLYHREVGTALERLFPAQIVENLEQLAYHWDHTDDHSKAIDYLLQAADRASQQYAMREAIDFFERAMIKLRDHGLDQEIAEVQLKLGLLYYTLFDFERSQESYREGAELWQSISQIFRDSQKDSITKSLRVQGILPFSIDPTVRGDPGSGAVINLLFSGLLAMRPDESFVPEIAQEWEILDGGRKVLFRLRDDALWSDGYPVTAQDFEFAWERTLNPRHKSHNATAFFIIRNAQAYHEGLVPWDEVGVRVENKRMLTVELGHPSRFFFHLMASPAAFPIPMGVVEKFGDNWTDPENLVTNGPYRIRSYTPEKKLRVVLGEDFYGCFSGNIRDIELIMQYPGSSGSDLYDDDELDVFIWVHENELSKELKSRDDFRAIASTHFHYFTFDTSRKPFDDERVRKAFVHAFDRRTLASEQLLDLATPASGGLIPPGYIGHSSGIGLAFDPERAKGLLADAGFPDGEGFPEIEAVSLGRRHHDIGIETDYLQAQWNKHLGIDVVWNDFNQMETFLERVTERPHIYHYGMMGAIPDSYGVLTMGPGESTWAAEDEKYLSLLGEISKASTYDQRVECYRELDRYLVESAIIAPITNYPFLMLVKPRVKHFPMVMCMPCWREIVLEPR
;
A
#
# COMPACT_ATOMS: atom_id res chain seq x y z
N ARG A 1 3.34 7.08 5.51
CA ARG A 1 3.64 8.39 4.87
C ARG A 1 2.57 9.44 5.12
N SER A 2 1.30 9.10 5.24
CA SER A 2 0.30 9.98 5.89
C SER A 2 0.73 10.31 7.32
N THR A 3 1.31 9.32 8.01
CA THR A 3 1.92 9.46 9.33
C THR A 3 3.08 10.44 9.32
N PHE A 4 3.96 10.41 8.32
CA PHE A 4 5.10 11.34 8.21
C PHE A 4 4.64 12.80 8.07
N ARG A 5 3.62 13.06 7.25
CA ARG A 5 3.01 14.40 7.14
C ARG A 5 2.21 14.79 8.37
N ALA A 6 1.45 13.87 8.95
CA ALA A 6 0.77 14.13 10.20
C ALA A 6 1.79 14.53 11.29
N MET A 7 2.95 13.87 11.29
CA MET A 7 4.07 14.26 12.15
C MET A 7 4.64 15.63 11.76
N GLU A 8 4.87 15.91 10.48
CA GLU A 8 5.31 17.24 10.02
C GLU A 8 4.32 18.34 10.47
N TYR A 9 3.01 18.15 10.30
CA TYR A 9 2.00 19.10 10.79
C TYR A 9 1.98 19.22 12.31
N LEU A 10 2.11 18.09 13.02
CA LEU A 10 2.21 18.11 14.48
C LEU A 10 3.43 18.91 14.94
N PHE A 11 4.58 18.73 14.28
CA PHE A 11 5.79 19.45 14.61
C PHE A 11 5.71 20.94 14.21
N ASP A 12 5.04 21.25 13.10
CA ASP A 12 4.78 22.63 12.68
C ASP A 12 3.91 23.37 13.72
N ASP A 13 2.88 22.69 14.22
CA ASP A 13 2.02 23.19 15.30
C ASP A 13 2.81 23.41 16.60
N ILE A 14 3.63 22.43 17.00
CA ILE A 14 4.51 22.54 18.19
C ILE A 14 5.50 23.70 18.06
N VAL A 15 6.11 23.88 16.90
CA VAL A 15 7.09 24.95 16.66
C VAL A 15 6.42 26.30 16.55
N SER A 16 5.16 26.36 16.10
CA SER A 16 4.35 27.59 16.07
C SER A 16 4.05 28.12 17.47
N ASP A 17 3.96 27.24 18.47
CA ASP A 17 3.77 27.60 19.88
C ASP A 17 5.06 28.09 20.57
N GLY A 18 6.23 27.82 19.97
CA GLY A 18 7.53 28.30 20.49
C GLY A 18 8.69 27.30 20.28
N PRO A 19 9.89 27.63 20.79
CA PRO A 19 11.04 26.75 20.69
C PRO A 19 10.79 25.38 21.35
N ALA A 20 11.11 24.29 20.65
CA ALA A 20 10.89 22.92 21.11
C ALA A 20 12.17 22.08 21.12
N ILE A 21 12.23 21.10 22.01
CA ILE A 21 13.30 20.09 22.08
C ILE A 21 12.65 18.70 21.92
N ILE A 22 13.16 17.93 21.00
CA ILE A 22 12.73 16.56 20.75
C ILE A 22 13.87 15.62 21.10
N VAL A 23 13.62 14.71 22.02
CA VAL A 23 14.59 13.71 22.45
C VAL A 23 14.15 12.34 21.93
N CYS A 24 14.96 11.75 21.07
CA CYS A 24 14.78 10.41 20.54
C CYS A 24 15.81 9.48 21.18
N GLU A 25 15.34 8.70 22.15
CA GLU A 25 16.18 7.73 22.86
C GLU A 25 16.14 6.37 22.17
N ASP A 26 17.18 5.58 22.40
CA ASP A 26 17.28 4.19 21.94
C ASP A 26 17.17 3.98 20.41
N LEU A 27 17.61 4.95 19.60
CA LEU A 27 17.51 4.85 18.13
C LEU A 27 18.24 3.65 17.51
N HIS A 28 19.08 2.94 18.27
CA HIS A 28 19.70 1.69 17.84
C HIS A 28 18.70 0.50 17.80
N TRP A 29 17.43 0.72 18.12
CA TRP A 29 16.33 -0.24 17.95
C TRP A 29 15.23 0.31 17.02
N ALA A 30 15.40 1.53 16.53
CA ALA A 30 14.45 2.09 15.59
C ALA A 30 14.45 1.32 14.27
N ASP A 31 13.27 1.02 13.76
CA ASP A 31 13.13 0.44 12.42
C ASP A 31 13.60 1.44 11.34
N PRO A 32 13.92 0.95 10.13
CA PRO A 32 14.39 1.81 9.05
C PRO A 32 13.41 2.94 8.69
N THR A 33 12.10 2.70 8.81
CA THR A 33 11.06 3.69 8.49
C THR A 33 11.04 4.83 9.51
N SER A 34 11.23 4.52 10.79
CA SER A 34 11.38 5.54 11.86
C SER A 34 12.63 6.39 11.67
N ILE A 35 13.75 5.80 11.25
CA ILE A 35 14.97 6.55 10.92
C ILE A 35 14.74 7.47 9.71
N GLU A 36 14.06 7.00 8.67
CA GLU A 36 13.69 7.82 7.50
C GLU A 36 12.80 9.00 7.90
N LEU A 37 11.83 8.78 8.79
CA LEU A 37 10.98 9.85 9.32
C LEU A 37 11.81 10.94 10.01
N LEU A 38 12.75 10.54 10.88
CA LEU A 38 13.61 11.49 11.58
C LEU A 38 14.48 12.31 10.61
N GLU A 39 15.08 11.67 9.61
CA GLU A 39 15.86 12.38 8.58
C GLU A 39 15.00 13.42 7.83
N ARG A 40 13.78 13.07 7.54
CA ARG A 40 12.84 13.96 6.86
C ARG A 40 12.46 15.14 7.75
N LEU A 41 12.15 14.91 9.02
CA LEU A 41 11.84 15.97 9.98
C LEU A 41 13.01 16.95 10.14
N HIS A 42 14.26 16.46 10.22
CA HIS A 42 15.44 17.33 10.27
C HIS A 42 15.57 18.24 9.04
N LYS A 43 15.24 17.74 7.86
CA LYS A 43 15.27 18.52 6.62
C LYS A 43 14.13 19.53 6.54
N ALA A 44 12.92 19.12 6.96
CA ALA A 44 11.74 19.97 6.93
C ALA A 44 11.85 21.18 7.85
N PHE A 45 12.45 21.01 9.04
CA PHE A 45 12.53 22.04 10.09
C PHE A 45 13.91 22.67 10.25
N ILE A 46 14.72 22.72 9.17
CA ILE A 46 16.09 23.25 9.22
C ILE A 46 16.20 24.72 9.63
N GLY A 47 15.14 25.51 9.43
CA GLY A 47 15.07 26.94 9.74
C GLY A 47 14.40 27.29 11.05
N ASP A 48 13.74 26.32 11.66
CA ASP A 48 12.83 26.51 12.78
C ASP A 48 13.53 26.37 14.16
N PRO A 49 12.94 26.91 15.24
CA PRO A 49 13.52 26.84 16.57
C PRO A 49 13.31 25.45 17.20
N LEU A 50 13.81 24.40 16.55
CA LEU A 50 13.65 23.01 16.94
C LEU A 50 15.01 22.33 17.16
N LEU A 51 15.22 21.78 18.35
CA LEU A 51 16.41 21.00 18.69
C LEU A 51 16.07 19.51 18.75
N PHE A 52 16.76 18.71 17.94
CA PHE A 52 16.70 17.25 18.02
C PHE A 52 17.88 16.70 18.83
N ILE A 53 17.63 15.83 19.77
CA ILE A 53 18.63 15.08 20.53
C ILE A 53 18.43 13.58 20.22
N SER A 54 19.33 13.01 19.47
CA SER A 54 19.31 11.60 19.09
C SER A 54 20.27 10.78 19.94
N VAL A 55 19.76 9.84 20.72
CA VAL A 55 20.55 9.00 21.63
C VAL A 55 20.57 7.55 21.14
N PHE A 56 21.75 7.00 20.90
CA PHE A 56 21.90 5.61 20.44
C PHE A 56 23.28 5.02 20.80
N ARG A 57 23.35 3.70 20.82
CA ARG A 57 24.62 2.98 21.00
C ARG A 57 25.34 2.84 19.65
N PRO A 58 26.69 2.93 19.64
CA PRO A 58 27.46 2.73 18.41
C PRO A 58 27.32 1.28 17.92
N ASN A 59 26.65 1.12 16.78
CA ASN A 59 26.52 -0.16 16.07
C ASN A 59 26.64 0.07 14.57
N PRO A 60 27.82 -0.17 13.96
CA PRO A 60 28.04 0.06 12.53
C PRO A 60 27.09 -0.70 11.58
N ALA A 61 26.53 -1.82 12.05
CA ALA A 61 25.61 -2.62 11.25
C ALA A 61 24.16 -2.12 11.29
N HIS A 62 23.82 -1.19 12.19
CA HIS A 62 22.47 -0.68 12.34
C HIS A 62 22.24 0.59 11.50
N PRO A 63 21.02 0.81 10.94
CA PRO A 63 20.65 2.01 10.17
C PRO A 63 20.93 3.35 10.87
N SER A 64 20.85 3.40 12.22
CA SER A 64 21.15 4.59 13.01
C SER A 64 22.62 5.08 12.86
N TRP A 65 23.54 4.18 12.54
CA TRP A 65 24.94 4.55 12.30
C TRP A 65 25.10 5.28 10.96
N ALA A 66 24.47 4.79 9.91
CA ALA A 66 24.44 5.47 8.62
C ALA A 66 23.66 6.80 8.69
N TYR A 67 22.58 6.88 9.49
CA TYR A 67 21.85 8.10 9.78
C TYR A 67 22.75 9.18 10.39
N GLN A 68 23.53 8.87 11.41
CA GLN A 68 24.50 9.80 12.01
C GLN A 68 25.42 10.42 10.93
N SER A 69 26.02 9.57 10.10
CA SER A 69 26.96 10.03 9.05
C SER A 69 26.25 10.95 8.05
N ARG A 70 25.04 10.63 7.65
CA ARG A 70 24.24 11.47 6.72
C ARG A 70 23.87 12.82 7.34
N LEU A 71 23.53 12.88 8.63
CA LEU A 71 23.26 14.14 9.33
C LEU A 71 24.51 14.99 9.46
N ALA A 72 25.64 14.39 9.83
CA ALA A 72 26.92 15.10 9.96
C ALA A 72 27.31 15.76 8.62
N ASP A 73 27.13 15.05 7.50
CA ASP A 73 27.43 15.58 6.16
C ASP A 73 26.43 16.67 5.72
N ALA A 74 25.14 16.49 6.03
CA ALA A 74 24.08 17.41 5.59
C ALA A 74 24.02 18.72 6.38
N PHE A 75 24.28 18.68 7.70
CA PHE A 75 24.04 19.81 8.61
C PHE A 75 25.30 20.48 9.18
N LYS A 76 26.48 19.96 8.92
CA LYS A 76 27.82 20.51 9.26
C LYS A 76 27.87 21.44 10.49
N ASP A 77 27.58 22.72 10.31
CA ASP A 77 27.66 23.77 11.36
C ASP A 77 26.53 23.72 12.40
N ARG A 78 25.50 22.91 12.17
CA ARG A 78 24.34 22.72 13.06
C ARG A 78 24.31 21.33 13.69
N TYR A 79 25.32 20.52 13.47
CA TYR A 79 25.46 19.18 14.00
C TYR A 79 26.49 19.16 15.11
N LEU A 80 26.12 18.57 16.27
CA LEU A 80 27.03 18.33 17.38
C LEU A 80 26.99 16.86 17.76
N GLU A 81 28.14 16.23 17.78
CA GLU A 81 28.30 14.87 18.28
C GLU A 81 28.88 14.88 19.69
N ILE A 82 28.21 14.15 20.60
CA ILE A 82 28.65 13.98 21.98
C ILE A 82 28.87 12.50 22.25
N ASN A 83 30.10 12.08 22.37
CA ASN A 83 30.48 10.73 22.75
C ASN A 83 30.59 10.63 24.27
N LEU A 84 29.70 9.86 24.89
CA LEU A 84 29.72 9.62 26.32
C LEU A 84 30.77 8.56 26.64
N SER A 85 31.71 8.88 27.52
CA SER A 85 32.67 7.95 28.12
C SER A 85 32.16 7.43 29.47
N PRO A 86 32.62 6.26 29.94
CA PRO A 86 32.35 5.84 31.31
C PRO A 86 32.73 6.92 32.32
N LEU A 87 32.02 6.99 33.44
CA LEU A 87 32.31 7.90 34.53
C LEU A 87 33.70 7.62 35.13
N SER A 88 34.42 8.65 35.51
CA SER A 88 35.64 8.51 36.29
C SER A 88 35.34 7.93 37.69
N GLU A 89 36.36 7.39 38.36
CA GLU A 89 36.23 6.89 39.73
C GLU A 89 35.66 7.94 40.67
N ASP A 90 36.12 9.20 40.58
CA ASP A 90 35.63 10.32 41.36
C ASP A 90 34.14 10.62 41.07
N SER A 91 33.78 10.70 39.78
CA SER A 91 32.38 10.95 39.40
C SER A 91 31.45 9.81 39.80
N THR A 92 31.93 8.56 39.76
CA THR A 92 31.16 7.39 40.21
C THR A 92 31.01 7.40 41.74
N HIS A 93 32.04 7.90 42.47
CA HIS A 93 31.97 8.11 43.89
C HIS A 93 30.92 9.16 44.25
N ASP A 94 30.94 10.31 43.57
CA ASP A 94 29.94 11.38 43.74
C ASP A 94 28.52 10.88 43.47
N LEU A 95 28.35 10.02 42.45
CA LEU A 95 27.06 9.39 42.15
C LEU A 95 26.56 8.53 43.32
N ILE A 96 27.41 7.66 43.89
CA ILE A 96 27.05 6.82 45.02
C ILE A 96 26.66 7.67 46.22
N GLU A 97 27.41 8.72 46.53
CA GLU A 97 27.14 9.64 47.64
C GLU A 97 25.80 10.39 47.42
N ASN A 98 25.55 10.87 46.22
CA ASN A 98 24.30 11.56 45.92
C ASN A 98 23.06 10.63 45.99
N LEU A 99 23.19 9.36 45.62
CA LEU A 99 22.09 8.38 45.67
C LEU A 99 21.77 7.94 47.11
N LEU A 100 22.79 7.80 47.95
CA LEU A 100 22.63 7.34 49.34
C LEU A 100 22.52 8.48 50.35
N GLY A 101 22.90 9.69 49.97
CA GLY A 101 22.78 10.89 50.79
C GLY A 101 23.83 11.05 51.87
N PHE A 102 24.87 10.19 51.99
CA PHE A 102 26.07 10.33 52.85
C PHE A 102 27.11 9.20 52.70
N GLU A 103 28.32 9.38 53.25
CA GLU A 103 29.51 8.50 53.23
C GLU A 103 29.38 7.19 54.03
N LEU A 104 28.42 6.36 53.84
CA LEU A 104 28.13 5.22 54.71
C LEU A 104 28.43 3.83 54.18
N LEU A 105 28.94 3.69 52.96
CA LEU A 105 29.40 2.40 52.48
C LEU A 105 30.83 2.10 52.91
N PRO A 106 31.13 0.89 53.47
CA PRO A 106 32.50 0.45 53.73
C PRO A 106 33.36 0.57 52.49
N LEU A 107 34.64 0.98 52.65
CA LEU A 107 35.60 1.22 51.58
C LEU A 107 35.76 -0.01 50.65
N GLU A 108 35.70 -1.22 51.21
CA GLU A 108 35.78 -2.48 50.45
C GLU A 108 34.57 -2.68 49.51
N LEU A 109 33.35 -2.46 50.04
CA LEU A 109 32.14 -2.61 49.22
C LEU A 109 32.06 -1.52 48.14
N ARG A 110 32.43 -0.27 48.47
CA ARG A 110 32.56 0.82 47.52
C ARG A 110 33.52 0.48 46.36
N SER A 111 34.72 -0.04 46.72
CA SER A 111 35.69 -0.47 45.70
C SER A 111 35.19 -1.60 44.85
N GLN A 112 34.43 -2.54 45.43
CA GLN A 112 33.78 -3.61 44.63
C GLN A 112 32.73 -3.06 43.64
N ILE A 113 31.88 -2.10 44.07
CA ILE A 113 30.87 -1.45 43.21
C ILE A 113 31.59 -0.72 42.05
N LEU A 114 32.61 0.09 42.38
CA LEU A 114 33.38 0.84 41.38
C LEU A 114 34.02 -0.09 40.31
N ASN A 115 34.66 -1.13 40.77
CA ASN A 115 35.34 -2.10 39.90
C ASN A 115 34.33 -2.89 39.01
N ARG A 116 33.14 -3.20 39.53
CA ARG A 116 32.11 -3.96 38.81
C ARG A 116 31.34 -3.08 37.82
N ALA A 117 31.05 -1.86 38.20
CA ALA A 117 30.28 -0.94 37.40
C ALA A 117 31.10 -0.36 36.22
N ASP A 118 32.43 -0.36 36.31
CA ASP A 118 33.34 0.13 35.27
C ASP A 118 32.91 1.51 34.70
N GLY A 119 32.51 2.39 35.61
CA GLY A 119 32.03 3.76 35.29
C GLY A 119 30.64 3.82 34.65
N ASN A 120 29.88 2.74 34.60
CA ASN A 120 28.51 2.75 34.09
C ASN A 120 27.54 3.21 35.21
N PRO A 121 26.92 4.42 35.10
CA PRO A 121 26.06 4.96 36.14
C PRO A 121 24.83 4.10 36.41
N PHE A 122 24.22 3.55 35.37
CA PHE A 122 23.07 2.66 35.53
C PHE A 122 23.40 1.38 36.27
N PHE A 123 24.60 0.82 36.07
CA PHE A 123 25.02 -0.35 36.79
C PHE A 123 25.23 -0.04 38.30
N VAL A 124 25.79 1.13 38.64
CA VAL A 124 25.87 1.59 40.01
C VAL A 124 24.49 1.70 40.68
N GLU A 125 23.55 2.36 40.00
CA GLU A 125 22.18 2.49 40.51
C GLU A 125 21.52 1.13 40.75
N GLU A 126 21.63 0.19 39.80
CA GLU A 126 20.99 -1.11 39.90
C GLU A 126 21.62 -1.99 41.01
N ILE A 127 22.94 -1.88 41.25
CA ILE A 127 23.60 -2.55 42.40
C ILE A 127 23.01 -2.00 43.70
N LEU A 128 22.94 -0.66 43.87
CA LEU A 128 22.43 -0.04 45.08
C LEU A 128 20.95 -0.39 45.30
N ARG A 129 20.14 -0.39 44.23
CA ARG A 129 18.74 -0.81 44.32
C ARG A 129 18.62 -2.29 44.71
N SER A 130 19.42 -3.16 44.13
CA SER A 130 19.48 -4.58 44.56
C SER A 130 19.75 -4.74 46.03
N PHE A 131 20.59 -3.89 46.62
CA PHE A 131 20.83 -3.94 48.06
C PHE A 131 19.62 -3.47 48.89
N VAL A 132 18.89 -2.44 48.39
CA VAL A 132 17.65 -2.00 49.02
C VAL A 132 16.57 -3.10 48.93
N ASP A 133 16.36 -3.65 47.75
CA ASP A 133 15.34 -4.70 47.51
C ASP A 133 15.61 -5.97 48.34
N ARG A 134 16.87 -6.29 48.60
CA ARG A 134 17.29 -7.42 49.43
C ARG A 134 17.33 -7.11 50.93
N GLY A 135 17.01 -5.87 51.34
CA GLY A 135 17.07 -5.43 52.74
C GLY A 135 18.47 -5.32 53.30
N LEU A 136 19.50 -5.33 52.42
CA LEU A 136 20.91 -5.10 52.82
C LEU A 136 21.17 -3.63 53.16
N LEU A 137 20.47 -2.70 52.51
CA LEU A 137 20.41 -1.29 52.80
C LEU A 137 19.02 -0.90 53.25
N ALA A 138 18.89 -0.35 54.44
CA ALA A 138 17.61 0.14 54.98
C ALA A 138 17.77 1.59 55.49
N LYS A 139 16.69 2.39 55.39
CA LYS A 139 16.65 3.74 55.99
C LYS A 139 16.34 3.60 57.47
N ASP A 140 17.19 4.22 58.28
CA ASP A 140 16.90 4.40 59.71
C ASP A 140 15.70 5.34 59.86
N VAL A 141 14.69 4.88 60.62
CA VAL A 141 13.42 5.60 60.76
C VAL A 141 13.56 6.92 61.53
N GLN A 142 14.62 7.07 62.36
CA GLN A 142 14.82 8.26 63.19
C GLN A 142 15.70 9.29 62.50
N THR A 143 16.71 8.87 61.75
CA THR A 143 17.72 9.76 61.16
C THR A 143 17.49 9.98 59.67
N GLY A 144 16.69 9.12 59.00
CA GLY A 144 16.47 9.16 57.56
C GLY A 144 17.64 8.72 56.72
N HIS A 145 18.75 8.30 57.35
CA HIS A 145 19.97 7.86 56.67
C HIS A 145 19.93 6.37 56.28
N TRP A 146 20.59 5.99 55.20
CA TRP A 146 20.73 4.63 54.79
C TRP A 146 21.75 3.94 55.70
N GLN A 147 21.46 2.70 56.14
CA GLN A 147 22.35 1.86 56.96
C GLN A 147 22.46 0.47 56.35
N LEU A 148 23.71 -0.07 56.34
CA LEU A 148 23.98 -1.45 55.96
C LEU A 148 23.58 -2.40 57.12
N GLN A 149 22.86 -3.47 56.77
CA GLN A 149 22.27 -4.39 57.74
C GLN A 149 23.13 -5.65 57.91
N GLU A 150 24.06 -5.96 56.98
CA GLU A 150 24.96 -7.12 57.00
C GLU A 150 26.42 -6.71 56.92
N GLU A 151 27.36 -7.61 57.34
CA GLU A 151 28.80 -7.35 57.19
C GLU A 151 29.20 -7.36 55.70
N SER A 152 30.04 -6.45 55.26
CA SER A 152 30.42 -6.18 53.86
C SER A 152 31.01 -7.38 53.14
N ASP A 153 31.66 -8.30 53.85
CA ASP A 153 32.37 -9.48 53.30
C ASP A 153 31.42 -10.60 52.81
N GLN A 154 30.12 -10.52 53.16
CA GLN A 154 29.13 -11.52 52.78
C GLN A 154 28.25 -11.10 51.58
N ILE A 155 28.44 -9.84 51.09
CA ILE A 155 27.61 -9.30 49.99
C ILE A 155 28.26 -9.64 48.66
N ALA A 156 27.64 -10.56 47.91
CA ALA A 156 28.02 -10.89 46.54
C ALA A 156 27.37 -9.98 45.52
N ILE A 157 28.20 -9.25 44.77
CA ILE A 157 27.74 -8.41 43.64
C ILE A 157 27.88 -9.24 42.34
N PRO A 158 26.83 -9.42 41.52
CA PRO A 158 26.95 -10.08 40.23
C PRO A 158 27.95 -9.39 39.31
N ASP A 159 28.62 -10.17 38.44
CA ASP A 159 29.70 -9.67 37.56
C ASP A 159 29.18 -8.83 36.36
N SER A 160 27.88 -8.82 36.12
CA SER A 160 27.26 -8.11 34.99
C SER A 160 25.97 -7.39 35.40
N LEU A 161 25.66 -6.32 34.70
CA LEU A 161 24.41 -5.59 34.85
C LEU A 161 23.18 -6.51 34.68
N THR A 162 23.19 -7.38 33.66
CA THR A 162 22.14 -8.37 33.47
C THR A 162 22.00 -9.31 34.68
N GLY A 163 23.09 -9.71 35.28
CA GLY A 163 23.10 -10.54 36.51
C GLY A 163 22.46 -9.80 37.68
N VAL A 164 22.69 -8.50 37.84
CA VAL A 164 22.03 -7.68 38.90
C VAL A 164 20.53 -7.59 38.65
N LEU A 165 20.13 -7.27 37.41
CA LEU A 165 18.71 -7.19 37.03
C LEU A 165 17.97 -8.51 37.24
N LEU A 166 18.59 -9.64 36.85
CA LEU A 166 18.02 -10.96 37.07
C LEU A 166 17.89 -11.30 38.57
N ALA A 167 18.92 -10.94 39.36
CA ALA A 167 18.85 -11.17 40.83
C ALA A 167 17.71 -10.34 41.47
N ARG A 168 17.43 -9.13 40.96
CA ARG A 168 16.26 -8.35 41.40
C ARG A 168 14.93 -9.03 41.02
N VAL A 169 14.80 -9.50 39.81
CA VAL A 169 13.61 -10.21 39.31
C VAL A 169 13.42 -11.54 40.09
N ASP A 170 14.50 -12.26 40.36
CA ASP A 170 14.45 -13.51 41.11
C ASP A 170 14.12 -13.33 42.62
N GLY A 171 14.39 -12.14 43.16
CA GLY A 171 14.02 -11.74 44.51
C GLY A 171 12.54 -11.41 44.70
N LEU A 172 11.76 -11.32 43.65
CA LEU A 172 10.32 -11.03 43.72
C LEU A 172 9.54 -12.22 44.23
N GLN A 173 8.40 -11.96 44.89
CA GLN A 173 7.42 -12.98 45.21
C GLN A 173 6.93 -13.66 43.92
N SER A 174 6.66 -14.95 43.96
CA SER A 174 6.32 -15.75 42.77
C SER A 174 5.19 -15.14 41.92
N GLU A 175 4.18 -14.62 42.59
CA GLU A 175 3.00 -14.03 41.95
C GLU A 175 3.40 -12.72 41.20
N THR A 176 4.13 -11.82 41.85
CA THR A 176 4.62 -10.56 41.26
C THR A 176 5.61 -10.81 40.14
N LYS A 177 6.50 -11.83 40.29
CA LYS A 177 7.43 -12.23 39.23
C LYS A 177 6.68 -12.72 38.00
N ASN A 178 5.65 -13.54 38.15
CA ASN A 178 4.84 -14.03 37.05
C ASN A 178 4.14 -12.88 36.30
N VAL A 179 3.56 -11.94 37.04
CA VAL A 179 2.93 -10.75 36.40
C VAL A 179 3.96 -9.91 35.64
N LEU A 180 5.16 -9.69 36.19
CA LEU A 180 6.24 -8.97 35.51
C LEU A 180 6.70 -9.72 34.25
N GLN A 181 6.77 -11.06 34.28
CA GLN A 181 7.11 -11.89 33.14
C GLN A 181 6.03 -11.84 32.05
N MET A 182 4.75 -11.93 32.43
CA MET A 182 3.63 -11.76 31.49
C MET A 182 3.66 -10.39 30.84
N ALA A 183 3.86 -9.32 31.64
CA ALA A 183 4.03 -7.96 31.14
C ALA A 183 5.20 -7.85 30.14
N ALA A 184 6.32 -8.52 30.43
CA ALA A 184 7.49 -8.51 29.53
C ALA A 184 7.19 -9.22 28.19
N VAL A 185 6.33 -10.25 28.18
CA VAL A 185 5.90 -10.92 26.94
C VAL A 185 4.94 -10.05 26.13
N ILE A 186 4.04 -9.29 26.77
CA ILE A 186 3.18 -8.34 26.03
C ILE A 186 4.04 -7.32 25.29
N GLY A 187 5.07 -6.76 25.95
CA GLY A 187 6.01 -5.84 25.33
C GLY A 187 6.70 -4.90 26.31
N LYS A 188 7.60 -4.05 25.80
CA LYS A 188 8.26 -2.97 26.58
C LYS A 188 7.21 -2.02 27.16
N SER A 189 6.18 -1.68 26.41
CA SER A 189 4.94 -1.03 26.85
C SER A 189 3.79 -2.01 26.77
N PHE A 190 2.87 -1.98 27.72
CA PHE A 190 1.77 -2.93 27.79
C PHE A 190 0.49 -2.31 28.35
N SER A 191 -0.64 -2.78 27.83
CA SER A 191 -1.98 -2.39 28.28
C SER A 191 -2.39 -3.16 29.54
N TYR A 192 -3.02 -2.47 30.47
CA TYR A 192 -3.65 -3.10 31.64
C TYR A 192 -4.68 -4.14 31.24
N GLN A 193 -5.52 -3.85 30.25
CA GLN A 193 -6.60 -4.73 29.80
C GLN A 193 -6.06 -6.07 29.28
N VAL A 194 -4.97 -6.06 28.52
CA VAL A 194 -4.35 -7.27 28.00
C VAL A 194 -3.72 -8.07 29.14
N LEU A 195 -2.99 -7.40 30.04
CA LEU A 195 -2.38 -8.06 31.19
C LEU A 195 -3.41 -8.67 32.13
N GLU A 196 -4.50 -7.95 32.43
CA GLU A 196 -5.63 -8.44 33.23
C GLU A 196 -6.28 -9.67 32.61
N ALA A 197 -6.42 -9.69 31.28
CA ALA A 197 -7.07 -10.78 30.55
C ALA A 197 -6.28 -12.10 30.58
N ILE A 198 -4.96 -12.05 30.80
CA ILE A 198 -4.07 -13.23 30.87
C ILE A 198 -3.62 -13.60 32.30
N THR A 199 -3.90 -12.72 33.25
CA THR A 199 -3.53 -12.94 34.68
C THR A 199 -4.60 -13.70 35.39
N SER A 200 -4.22 -14.74 36.18
CA SER A 200 -5.13 -15.54 36.97
C SER A 200 -5.61 -14.82 38.27
N GLU A 201 -4.84 -13.88 38.80
CA GLU A 201 -5.09 -13.18 40.08
C GLU A 201 -5.49 -11.70 39.86
N GLN A 202 -6.61 -11.47 39.18
CA GLN A 202 -7.08 -10.15 38.80
C GLN A 202 -7.28 -9.19 40.00
N GLU A 203 -7.73 -9.72 41.16
CA GLU A 203 -8.00 -8.88 42.35
C GLU A 203 -6.73 -8.25 42.95
N GLN A 204 -5.57 -8.83 42.74
CA GLN A 204 -4.29 -8.35 43.29
C GLN A 204 -3.43 -7.58 42.26
N LEU A 205 -3.79 -7.68 40.97
CA LEU A 205 -3.00 -7.16 39.87
C LEU A 205 -2.66 -5.68 40.03
N PHE A 206 -3.66 -4.86 40.39
CA PHE A 206 -3.43 -3.41 40.56
C PHE A 206 -2.42 -3.09 41.67
N ASN A 207 -2.49 -3.82 42.81
CA ASN A 207 -1.55 -3.67 43.92
C ASN A 207 -0.12 -4.11 43.52
N GLN A 208 0.00 -5.18 42.74
CA GLN A 208 1.29 -5.65 42.22
C GLN A 208 1.91 -4.64 41.26
N LEU A 209 1.12 -4.04 40.34
CA LEU A 209 1.59 -2.97 39.46
C LEU A 209 2.00 -1.72 40.23
N GLN A 210 1.26 -1.34 41.27
CA GLN A 210 1.61 -0.21 42.12
C GLN A 210 2.94 -0.47 42.82
N TRP A 211 3.12 -1.68 43.36
CA TRP A 211 4.38 -2.10 44.00
C TRP A 211 5.56 -2.05 42.99
N MET A 212 5.34 -2.53 41.74
CA MET A 212 6.36 -2.47 40.69
C MET A 212 6.74 -1.04 40.30
N ILE A 213 5.78 -0.09 40.35
CA ILE A 213 6.05 1.34 40.15
C ILE A 213 6.94 1.89 41.27
N GLU A 214 6.60 1.59 42.53
CA GLU A 214 7.33 2.06 43.71
C GLU A 214 8.77 1.52 43.76
N HIS A 215 9.00 0.33 43.17
CA HIS A 215 10.31 -0.32 43.12
C HIS A 215 11.04 -0.11 41.77
N ASP A 216 10.55 0.84 40.92
CA ASP A 216 11.19 1.26 39.69
C ASP A 216 11.34 0.18 38.61
N PHE A 217 10.47 -0.82 38.58
CA PHE A 217 10.44 -1.79 37.48
C PHE A 217 9.68 -1.25 36.26
N ILE A 218 8.54 -0.56 36.52
CA ILE A 218 7.66 -0.01 35.50
C ILE A 218 7.26 1.42 35.86
N ARG A 219 6.71 2.14 34.88
CA ARG A 219 6.05 3.45 35.10
C ARG A 219 4.73 3.49 34.35
N LYS A 220 3.77 4.26 34.84
CA LYS A 220 2.50 4.54 34.17
C LYS A 220 2.74 5.56 33.05
N ILE A 221 2.16 5.31 31.87
CA ILE A 221 2.15 6.28 30.78
C ILE A 221 1.05 7.31 31.07
N PRO A 222 1.32 8.64 30.98
CA PRO A 222 0.33 9.68 31.19
C PRO A 222 -0.65 9.74 29.99
N ASP A 223 -1.65 8.87 29.97
CA ASP A 223 -2.77 8.93 29.03
C ASP A 223 -4.07 8.78 29.84
N GLU A 224 -4.99 9.74 29.69
CA GLU A 224 -6.27 9.72 30.40
C GLU A 224 -7.27 8.73 29.79
N SER A 225 -7.07 8.33 28.53
CA SER A 225 -7.99 7.47 27.78
C SER A 225 -7.69 5.97 27.95
N LYS A 226 -6.42 5.60 28.23
CA LYS A 226 -5.97 4.22 28.32
C LYS A 226 -5.05 4.02 29.54
N LEU A 227 -5.23 2.91 30.22
CA LEU A 227 -4.33 2.53 31.31
C LEU A 227 -3.19 1.68 30.74
N GLU A 228 -2.04 2.34 30.49
CA GLU A 228 -0.86 1.74 29.91
C GLU A 228 0.36 1.93 30.81
N PHE A 229 1.25 0.94 30.77
CA PHE A 229 2.50 0.92 31.53
C PHE A 229 3.66 0.65 30.59
N ILE A 230 4.86 1.08 31.03
CA ILE A 230 6.10 0.83 30.31
C ILE A 230 7.19 0.41 31.30
N PHE A 231 8.02 -0.53 30.92
CA PHE A 231 9.23 -0.87 31.69
C PHE A 231 10.13 0.36 31.80
N LYS A 232 10.59 0.68 33.02
CA LYS A 232 11.38 1.88 33.27
C LYS A 232 12.68 1.90 32.46
N HIS A 233 13.32 0.74 32.33
CA HIS A 233 14.54 0.53 31.55
C HIS A 233 14.38 -0.63 30.59
N HIS A 234 14.87 -0.48 29.37
CA HIS A 234 14.82 -1.52 28.35
C HIS A 234 15.51 -2.82 28.81
N LEU A 235 16.69 -2.69 29.44
CA LEU A 235 17.43 -3.86 29.92
C LEU A 235 16.67 -4.65 30.97
N THR A 236 15.82 -4.01 31.79
CA THR A 236 14.95 -4.70 32.75
C THR A 236 13.90 -5.53 32.00
N TRP A 237 13.30 -4.98 30.98
CA TRP A 237 12.38 -5.71 30.11
C TRP A 237 13.07 -6.89 29.42
N GLU A 238 14.19 -6.65 28.74
CA GLU A 238 14.93 -7.66 28.00
C GLU A 238 15.42 -8.80 28.91
N SER A 239 16.01 -8.47 30.05
CA SER A 239 16.48 -9.47 31.03
C SER A 239 15.33 -10.29 31.59
N THR A 240 14.18 -9.65 31.89
CA THR A 240 12.97 -10.37 32.36
C THR A 240 12.45 -11.31 31.29
N TYR A 241 12.33 -10.84 30.04
CA TYR A 241 11.87 -11.67 28.93
C TYR A 241 12.77 -12.85 28.62
N GLN A 242 14.10 -12.63 28.61
CA GLN A 242 15.07 -13.70 28.36
C GLN A 242 15.13 -14.75 29.48
N ALA A 243 14.83 -14.36 30.73
CA ALA A 243 14.77 -15.27 31.87
C ALA A 243 13.58 -16.23 31.85
N ILE A 244 12.54 -15.96 31.05
CA ILE A 244 11.39 -16.84 30.95
C ILE A 244 11.78 -18.12 30.19
N LEU A 245 11.44 -19.26 30.76
CA LEU A 245 11.67 -20.55 30.09
C LEU A 245 10.92 -20.58 28.72
N LYS A 246 11.54 -21.19 27.71
CA LYS A 246 10.96 -21.26 26.36
C LYS A 246 9.53 -21.76 26.34
N LYS A 247 9.21 -22.78 27.18
CA LYS A 247 7.86 -23.34 27.27
C LYS A 247 6.84 -22.31 27.81
N ASP A 248 7.23 -21.61 28.88
CA ASP A 248 6.34 -20.62 29.51
C ASP A 248 6.19 -19.39 28.65
N ARG A 249 7.26 -18.98 27.94
CA ARG A 249 7.25 -17.90 26.96
C ARG A 249 6.26 -18.20 25.82
N ASN A 250 6.30 -19.40 25.27
CA ASN A 250 5.34 -19.88 24.27
C ASN A 250 3.89 -19.80 24.78
N LEU A 251 3.67 -20.26 26.01
CA LEU A 251 2.34 -20.20 26.65
C LEU A 251 1.85 -18.75 26.79
N TYR A 252 2.68 -17.85 27.31
CA TYR A 252 2.31 -16.44 27.49
C TYR A 252 2.05 -15.76 26.16
N HIS A 253 2.85 -16.00 25.11
CA HIS A 253 2.57 -15.47 23.77
C HIS A 253 1.21 -15.95 23.24
N ARG A 254 0.85 -17.22 23.45
CA ARG A 254 -0.47 -17.77 23.06
C ARG A 254 -1.60 -17.09 23.81
N GLU A 255 -1.44 -16.88 25.12
CA GLU A 255 -2.44 -16.20 25.95
C GLU A 255 -2.63 -14.75 25.51
N VAL A 256 -1.54 -14.02 25.22
CA VAL A 256 -1.59 -12.65 24.70
C VAL A 256 -2.27 -12.59 23.33
N GLY A 257 -1.89 -13.45 22.39
CA GLY A 257 -2.54 -13.53 21.09
C GLY A 257 -4.03 -13.78 21.19
N THR A 258 -4.43 -14.73 22.02
CA THR A 258 -5.86 -15.06 22.29
C THR A 258 -6.59 -13.88 22.97
N ALA A 259 -5.94 -13.18 23.89
CA ALA A 259 -6.51 -12.01 24.55
C ALA A 259 -6.73 -10.85 23.55
N LEU A 260 -5.78 -10.60 22.67
CA LEU A 260 -5.90 -9.56 21.62
C LEU A 260 -7.07 -9.87 20.68
N GLU A 261 -7.21 -11.10 20.19
CA GLU A 261 -8.34 -11.53 19.35
C GLU A 261 -9.69 -11.33 20.05
N ARG A 262 -9.77 -11.64 21.35
CA ARG A 262 -11.00 -11.56 22.13
C ARG A 262 -11.39 -10.13 22.52
N LEU A 263 -10.41 -9.32 22.92
CA LEU A 263 -10.64 -7.95 23.42
C LEU A 263 -10.89 -6.96 22.29
N PHE A 264 -10.26 -7.17 21.14
CA PHE A 264 -10.27 -6.21 20.05
C PHE A 264 -10.75 -6.82 18.70
N PRO A 265 -11.89 -7.51 18.65
CA PRO A 265 -12.35 -8.20 17.44
C PRO A 265 -12.62 -7.22 16.27
N ALA A 266 -13.00 -5.98 16.56
CA ALA A 266 -13.22 -4.94 15.55
C ALA A 266 -11.90 -4.27 15.09
N GLN A 267 -10.78 -4.49 15.78
CA GLN A 267 -9.47 -3.89 15.54
C GLN A 267 -8.40 -4.94 15.20
N ILE A 268 -8.81 -6.15 14.77
CA ILE A 268 -7.85 -7.21 14.38
C ILE A 268 -6.90 -6.71 13.29
N VAL A 269 -7.44 -6.00 12.30
CA VAL A 269 -6.64 -5.43 11.20
C VAL A 269 -5.59 -4.43 11.72
N GLU A 270 -5.92 -3.63 12.71
CA GLU A 270 -4.99 -2.66 13.32
C GLU A 270 -3.89 -3.34 14.13
N ASN A 271 -4.18 -4.51 14.71
CA ASN A 271 -3.29 -5.27 15.58
C ASN A 271 -2.58 -6.44 14.86
N LEU A 272 -2.63 -6.53 13.53
CA LEU A 272 -2.06 -7.66 12.77
C LEU A 272 -0.59 -7.90 13.06
N GLU A 273 0.23 -6.85 13.16
CA GLU A 273 1.66 -6.97 13.44
C GLU A 273 1.93 -7.54 14.84
N GLN A 274 1.14 -7.12 15.84
CA GLN A 274 1.24 -7.66 17.19
C GLN A 274 0.77 -9.12 17.24
N LEU A 275 -0.33 -9.45 16.57
CA LEU A 275 -0.84 -10.80 16.45
C LEU A 275 0.17 -11.72 15.75
N ALA A 276 0.73 -11.26 14.62
CA ALA A 276 1.79 -11.96 13.91
C ALA A 276 3.00 -12.20 14.81
N TYR A 277 3.46 -11.19 15.55
CA TYR A 277 4.56 -11.32 16.49
C TYR A 277 4.29 -12.35 17.56
N HIS A 278 3.13 -12.30 18.23
CA HIS A 278 2.83 -13.21 19.32
C HIS A 278 2.62 -14.64 18.83
N TRP A 279 1.84 -14.86 17.76
CA TRP A 279 1.61 -16.21 17.23
C TRP A 279 2.88 -16.83 16.63
N ASP A 280 3.77 -16.04 16.03
CA ASP A 280 5.06 -16.53 15.51
C ASP A 280 5.95 -17.15 16.61
N HIS A 281 5.83 -16.68 17.86
CA HIS A 281 6.55 -17.20 19.02
C HIS A 281 5.87 -18.40 19.70
N THR A 282 4.84 -18.99 19.07
CA THR A 282 4.11 -20.15 19.59
C THR A 282 4.35 -21.40 18.75
N ASP A 283 3.89 -22.55 19.26
CA ASP A 283 3.84 -23.80 18.51
C ASP A 283 2.55 -23.94 17.66
N ASP A 284 1.69 -22.94 17.64
CA ASP A 284 0.51 -22.89 16.76
C ASP A 284 0.89 -22.32 15.39
N HIS A 285 1.50 -23.19 14.59
CA HIS A 285 2.03 -22.79 13.28
C HIS A 285 0.94 -22.32 12.31
N SER A 286 -0.29 -22.86 12.43
CA SER A 286 -1.40 -22.45 11.56
C SER A 286 -1.78 -20.98 11.77
N LYS A 287 -1.98 -20.56 13.03
CA LYS A 287 -2.25 -19.16 13.35
C LYS A 287 -1.06 -18.25 13.04
N ALA A 288 0.17 -18.73 13.31
CA ALA A 288 1.37 -17.98 13.00
C ALA A 288 1.49 -17.68 11.50
N ILE A 289 1.28 -18.69 10.64
CA ILE A 289 1.28 -18.51 9.17
C ILE A 289 0.19 -17.53 8.77
N ASP A 290 -1.04 -17.73 9.24
CA ASP A 290 -2.19 -16.88 8.87
C ASP A 290 -1.94 -15.40 9.19
N TYR A 291 -1.52 -15.08 10.43
CA TYR A 291 -1.26 -13.70 10.82
C TYR A 291 -0.01 -13.10 10.18
N LEU A 292 1.05 -13.90 9.94
CA LEU A 292 2.24 -13.43 9.21
C LEU A 292 1.89 -13.07 7.76
N LEU A 293 1.09 -13.89 7.08
CA LEU A 293 0.64 -13.59 5.71
C LEU A 293 -0.27 -12.36 5.65
N GLN A 294 -1.22 -12.23 6.59
CA GLN A 294 -2.08 -11.04 6.66
C GLN A 294 -1.26 -9.76 6.96
N ALA A 295 -0.28 -9.82 7.86
CA ALA A 295 0.59 -8.70 8.16
C ALA A 295 1.46 -8.33 6.95
N ALA A 296 1.99 -9.32 6.23
CA ALA A 296 2.78 -9.13 5.02
C ALA A 296 1.96 -8.48 3.90
N ASP A 297 0.75 -8.97 3.65
CA ASP A 297 -0.15 -8.42 2.63
C ASP A 297 -0.53 -6.97 2.98
N ARG A 298 -0.83 -6.68 4.25
CA ARG A 298 -1.10 -5.31 4.71
C ARG A 298 0.10 -4.39 4.54
N ALA A 299 1.29 -4.83 4.94
CA ALA A 299 2.51 -4.06 4.77
C ALA A 299 2.79 -3.77 3.28
N SER A 300 2.57 -4.77 2.40
CA SER A 300 2.68 -4.61 0.95
C SER A 300 1.69 -3.56 0.41
N GLN A 301 0.42 -3.63 0.82
CA GLN A 301 -0.61 -2.65 0.44
C GLN A 301 -0.30 -1.22 0.93
N GLN A 302 0.42 -1.10 2.05
CA GLN A 302 0.88 0.17 2.60
C GLN A 302 2.24 0.61 2.02
N TYR A 303 2.80 -0.16 1.08
CA TYR A 303 4.13 0.07 0.49
C TYR A 303 5.28 0.07 1.50
N ALA A 304 5.11 -0.60 2.63
CA ALA A 304 6.16 -0.94 3.58
C ALA A 304 6.87 -2.22 3.10
N MET A 305 7.56 -2.12 1.94
CA MET A 305 8.05 -3.29 1.19
C MET A 305 9.03 -4.16 1.99
N ARG A 306 9.89 -3.55 2.80
CA ARG A 306 10.89 -4.28 3.60
C ARG A 306 10.24 -5.06 4.73
N GLU A 307 9.25 -4.47 5.39
CA GLU A 307 8.44 -5.11 6.42
C GLU A 307 7.61 -6.26 5.83
N ALA A 308 7.03 -6.05 4.65
CA ALA A 308 6.31 -7.11 3.94
C ALA A 308 7.22 -8.31 3.64
N ILE A 309 8.45 -8.06 3.17
CA ILE A 309 9.43 -9.11 2.91
C ILE A 309 9.79 -9.86 4.22
N ASP A 310 10.04 -9.16 5.34
CA ASP A 310 10.35 -9.79 6.61
C ASP A 310 9.22 -10.75 7.06
N PHE A 311 7.97 -10.30 7.00
CA PHE A 311 6.83 -11.15 7.35
C PHE A 311 6.69 -12.34 6.40
N PHE A 312 6.84 -12.16 5.09
CA PHE A 312 6.79 -13.26 4.13
C PHE A 312 7.94 -14.26 4.32
N GLU A 313 9.18 -13.81 4.56
CA GLU A 313 10.33 -14.69 4.82
C GLU A 313 10.12 -15.52 6.09
N ARG A 314 9.56 -14.93 7.16
CA ARG A 314 9.21 -15.65 8.40
C ARG A 314 8.09 -16.65 8.18
N ALA A 315 7.06 -16.30 7.39
CA ALA A 315 6.00 -17.24 7.01
C ALA A 315 6.57 -18.40 6.19
N MET A 316 7.49 -18.12 5.23
CA MET A 316 8.12 -19.12 4.37
C MET A 316 8.83 -20.23 5.16
N ILE A 317 9.51 -19.88 6.26
CA ILE A 317 10.18 -20.89 7.12
C ILE A 317 9.14 -21.91 7.61
N LYS A 318 8.00 -21.42 8.11
CA LYS A 318 6.94 -22.29 8.65
C LYS A 318 6.19 -23.05 7.56
N LEU A 319 5.93 -22.41 6.41
CA LEU A 319 5.27 -23.04 5.27
C LEU A 319 6.09 -24.22 4.74
N ARG A 320 7.41 -24.07 4.62
CA ARG A 320 8.32 -25.15 4.20
C ARG A 320 8.37 -26.28 5.19
N ASP A 321 8.39 -26.00 6.50
CA ASP A 321 8.38 -27.02 7.55
C ASP A 321 7.10 -27.89 7.51
N HIS A 322 6.00 -27.36 6.97
CA HIS A 322 4.70 -28.05 6.89
C HIS A 322 4.35 -28.56 5.49
N GLY A 323 5.20 -28.31 4.47
CA GLY A 323 5.00 -28.76 3.10
C GLY A 323 3.74 -28.17 2.45
N LEU A 324 3.46 -26.89 2.67
CA LEU A 324 2.31 -26.16 2.12
C LEU A 324 2.69 -25.54 0.78
N ASP A 325 2.83 -26.39 -0.23
CA ASP A 325 3.40 -26.03 -1.54
C ASP A 325 2.60 -24.92 -2.26
N GLN A 326 1.28 -24.86 -2.09
CA GLN A 326 0.44 -23.82 -2.70
C GLN A 326 0.77 -22.45 -2.12
N GLU A 327 0.76 -22.35 -0.81
CA GLU A 327 1.07 -21.10 -0.10
C GLU A 327 2.53 -20.69 -0.34
N ILE A 328 3.46 -21.65 -0.44
CA ILE A 328 4.86 -21.39 -0.81
C ILE A 328 4.94 -20.76 -2.21
N ALA A 329 4.22 -21.33 -3.20
CA ALA A 329 4.21 -20.79 -4.56
C ALA A 329 3.67 -19.35 -4.58
N GLU A 330 2.56 -19.10 -3.89
CA GLU A 330 1.93 -17.77 -3.80
C GLU A 330 2.86 -16.75 -3.15
N VAL A 331 3.49 -17.10 -2.03
CA VAL A 331 4.42 -16.20 -1.32
C VAL A 331 5.68 -15.94 -2.14
N GLN A 332 6.22 -16.94 -2.83
CA GLN A 332 7.37 -16.75 -3.71
C GLN A 332 7.08 -15.80 -4.87
N LEU A 333 5.91 -15.92 -5.50
CA LEU A 333 5.51 -15.01 -6.58
C LEU A 333 5.34 -13.55 -6.05
N LYS A 334 4.80 -13.37 -4.84
CA LYS A 334 4.72 -12.05 -4.17
C LYS A 334 6.10 -11.50 -3.86
N LEU A 335 6.99 -12.30 -3.27
CA LEU A 335 8.37 -11.92 -2.99
C LEU A 335 9.12 -11.51 -4.27
N GLY A 336 8.90 -12.24 -5.37
CA GLY A 336 9.47 -11.90 -6.68
C GLY A 336 9.15 -10.48 -7.12
N LEU A 337 7.88 -10.04 -6.96
CA LEU A 337 7.45 -8.68 -7.28
C LEU A 337 8.02 -7.64 -6.32
N LEU A 338 8.07 -7.95 -5.03
CA LEU A 338 8.62 -7.05 -4.01
C LEU A 338 10.11 -6.80 -4.23
N TYR A 339 10.89 -7.86 -4.47
CA TYR A 339 12.32 -7.72 -4.79
C TYR A 339 12.56 -6.96 -6.10
N TYR A 340 11.75 -7.22 -7.14
CA TYR A 340 11.82 -6.45 -8.40
C TYR A 340 11.57 -4.95 -8.15
N THR A 341 10.56 -4.64 -7.34
CA THR A 341 10.21 -3.26 -6.98
C THR A 341 11.34 -2.56 -6.22
N LEU A 342 12.08 -3.30 -5.40
CA LEU A 342 13.25 -2.81 -4.66
C LEU A 342 14.57 -2.83 -5.46
N PHE A 343 14.52 -3.21 -6.75
CA PHE A 343 15.70 -3.34 -7.62
C PHE A 343 16.67 -4.47 -7.21
N ASP A 344 16.19 -5.45 -6.43
CA ASP A 344 16.91 -6.68 -6.13
C ASP A 344 16.54 -7.77 -7.16
N PHE A 345 17.09 -7.64 -8.37
CA PHE A 345 16.71 -8.48 -9.50
C PHE A 345 17.19 -9.94 -9.36
N GLU A 346 18.23 -10.19 -8.58
CA GLU A 346 18.74 -11.55 -8.33
C GLU A 346 17.74 -12.34 -7.48
N ARG A 347 17.33 -11.80 -6.32
CA ARG A 347 16.33 -12.46 -5.49
C ARG A 347 14.97 -12.50 -6.18
N SER A 348 14.61 -11.48 -6.94
CA SER A 348 13.38 -11.46 -7.73
C SER A 348 13.34 -12.65 -8.69
N GLN A 349 14.43 -12.88 -9.44
CA GLN A 349 14.52 -14.01 -10.39
C GLN A 349 14.43 -15.36 -9.69
N GLU A 350 15.11 -15.53 -8.55
CA GLU A 350 15.08 -16.77 -7.78
C GLU A 350 13.66 -17.08 -7.26
N SER A 351 13.00 -16.07 -6.69
CA SER A 351 11.63 -16.20 -6.16
C SER A 351 10.63 -16.51 -7.26
N TYR A 352 10.68 -15.82 -8.40
CA TYR A 352 9.78 -16.10 -9.52
C TYR A 352 10.00 -17.49 -10.09
N ARG A 353 11.24 -17.97 -10.19
CA ARG A 353 11.53 -19.32 -10.67
C ARG A 353 10.94 -20.39 -9.76
N GLU A 354 11.22 -20.32 -8.44
CA GLU A 354 10.68 -21.29 -7.46
C GLU A 354 9.14 -21.24 -7.43
N GLY A 355 8.57 -20.03 -7.40
CA GLY A 355 7.12 -19.85 -7.39
C GLY A 355 6.45 -20.39 -8.64
N ALA A 356 7.01 -20.16 -9.84
CA ALA A 356 6.45 -20.63 -11.09
C ALA A 356 6.53 -22.17 -11.24
N GLU A 357 7.65 -22.78 -10.83
CA GLU A 357 7.82 -24.24 -10.83
C GLU A 357 6.77 -24.93 -9.94
N LEU A 358 6.58 -24.44 -8.72
CA LEU A 358 5.56 -24.96 -7.80
C LEU A 358 4.15 -24.72 -8.34
N TRP A 359 3.87 -23.52 -8.85
CA TRP A 359 2.56 -23.18 -9.42
C TRP A 359 2.15 -24.09 -10.55
N GLN A 360 3.08 -24.48 -11.43
CA GLN A 360 2.81 -25.41 -12.51
C GLN A 360 2.38 -26.80 -12.00
N SER A 361 3.09 -27.34 -10.99
CA SER A 361 2.77 -28.66 -10.42
C SER A 361 1.39 -28.68 -9.77
N ILE A 362 1.05 -27.62 -9.04
CA ILE A 362 -0.23 -27.44 -8.34
C ILE A 362 -1.37 -27.28 -9.36
N SER A 363 -1.15 -26.47 -10.38
CA SER A 363 -2.11 -26.20 -11.45
C SER A 363 -2.60 -27.47 -12.14
N GLN A 364 -1.72 -28.46 -12.31
CA GLN A 364 -2.07 -29.75 -12.89
C GLN A 364 -2.98 -30.58 -11.99
N ILE A 365 -2.71 -30.58 -10.68
CA ILE A 365 -3.54 -31.27 -9.67
C ILE A 365 -4.96 -30.67 -9.62
N PHE A 366 -5.08 -29.34 -9.67
CA PHE A 366 -6.38 -28.65 -9.68
C PHE A 366 -7.20 -28.97 -10.92
N ARG A 367 -6.60 -29.00 -12.10
CA ARG A 367 -7.29 -29.37 -13.34
C ARG A 367 -7.90 -30.78 -13.30
N ASP A 368 -7.19 -31.72 -12.72
CA ASP A 368 -7.64 -33.12 -12.63
C ASP A 368 -8.78 -33.29 -11.60
N SER A 369 -8.81 -32.50 -10.53
CA SER A 369 -9.83 -32.57 -9.48
C SER A 369 -11.17 -31.90 -9.84
N GLN A 370 -11.20 -30.96 -10.81
CA GLN A 370 -12.40 -30.17 -11.11
C GLN A 370 -13.35 -30.76 -12.14
N LYS A 371 -13.05 -31.93 -12.70
CA LYS A 371 -13.88 -32.59 -13.75
C LYS A 371 -15.32 -32.92 -13.32
N ASP A 372 -15.62 -32.99 -12.01
CA ASP A 372 -16.90 -33.41 -11.47
C ASP A 372 -17.76 -32.30 -10.85
N SER A 373 -17.40 -31.01 -10.99
CA SER A 373 -18.15 -29.92 -10.35
C SER A 373 -19.43 -29.53 -11.09
N ILE A 374 -20.52 -29.35 -10.32
CA ILE A 374 -21.88 -29.03 -10.79
C ILE A 374 -21.90 -27.69 -11.55
N THR A 375 -22.57 -27.69 -12.72
CA THR A 375 -22.77 -26.49 -13.54
C THR A 375 -23.62 -25.45 -12.80
N LYS A 376 -23.05 -24.27 -12.52
CA LYS A 376 -23.77 -23.13 -11.93
C LYS A 376 -23.74 -21.96 -12.89
N SER A 377 -24.84 -21.25 -12.99
CA SER A 377 -24.99 -20.06 -13.81
C SER A 377 -24.98 -18.82 -12.94
N LEU A 378 -24.16 -17.86 -13.29
CA LEU A 378 -24.03 -16.56 -12.63
C LEU A 378 -24.57 -15.48 -13.57
N ARG A 379 -25.47 -14.62 -13.07
CA ARG A 379 -26.04 -13.49 -13.81
C ARG A 379 -25.50 -12.19 -13.24
N VAL A 380 -24.78 -11.45 -14.07
CA VAL A 380 -24.06 -10.22 -13.68
C VAL A 380 -24.52 -9.09 -14.59
N GLN A 381 -24.68 -7.89 -14.04
CA GLN A 381 -24.77 -6.72 -14.87
C GLN A 381 -23.48 -6.57 -15.68
N GLY A 382 -23.60 -6.47 -16.99
CA GLY A 382 -22.51 -6.19 -17.91
C GLY A 382 -22.48 -4.72 -18.29
N ILE A 383 -21.28 -4.20 -18.47
CA ILE A 383 -21.08 -2.92 -19.15
C ILE A 383 -20.96 -3.23 -20.64
N LEU A 384 -21.60 -2.41 -21.48
CA LEU A 384 -21.48 -2.56 -22.94
C LEU A 384 -20.02 -2.40 -23.37
N PRO A 385 -19.39 -3.45 -23.96
CA PRO A 385 -18.02 -3.33 -24.42
C PRO A 385 -17.95 -2.41 -25.64
N PHE A 386 -16.96 -1.55 -25.67
CA PHE A 386 -16.63 -0.75 -26.84
C PHE A 386 -16.10 -1.66 -27.97
N SER A 387 -15.21 -2.56 -27.62
CA SER A 387 -14.61 -3.54 -28.51
C SER A 387 -14.26 -4.82 -27.76
N ILE A 388 -14.31 -5.96 -28.41
CA ILE A 388 -13.73 -7.21 -27.90
C ILE A 388 -12.37 -7.53 -28.54
N ASP A 389 -11.82 -6.61 -29.34
CA ASP A 389 -10.44 -6.65 -29.83
C ASP A 389 -9.49 -6.06 -28.78
N PRO A 390 -8.57 -6.87 -28.18
CA PRO A 390 -7.62 -6.40 -27.15
C PRO A 390 -6.74 -5.24 -27.61
N THR A 391 -6.49 -5.14 -28.94
CA THR A 391 -5.58 -4.14 -29.50
C THR A 391 -6.21 -2.75 -29.69
N VAL A 392 -7.51 -2.60 -29.48
CA VAL A 392 -8.21 -1.34 -29.74
C VAL A 392 -8.31 -0.47 -28.51
N ARG A 393 -8.92 -0.98 -27.43
CA ARG A 393 -9.20 -0.19 -26.25
C ARG A 393 -9.38 -1.03 -24.98
N GLY A 394 -8.89 -0.50 -23.86
CA GLY A 394 -8.96 -1.11 -22.53
C GLY A 394 -10.01 -0.51 -21.59
N ASP A 395 -11.21 -0.12 -22.06
CA ASP A 395 -12.29 0.30 -21.16
C ASP A 395 -12.81 -0.88 -20.31
N PRO A 396 -13.42 -0.63 -19.14
CA PRO A 396 -13.83 -1.69 -18.21
C PRO A 396 -14.83 -2.67 -18.79
N GLY A 397 -15.74 -2.25 -19.65
CA GLY A 397 -16.71 -3.14 -20.31
C GLY A 397 -16.02 -4.08 -21.30
N SER A 398 -15.14 -3.52 -22.14
CA SER A 398 -14.30 -4.30 -23.06
C SER A 398 -13.38 -5.25 -22.28
N GLY A 399 -12.67 -4.74 -21.26
CA GLY A 399 -11.75 -5.53 -20.44
C GLY A 399 -12.44 -6.70 -19.74
N ALA A 400 -13.64 -6.51 -19.18
CA ALA A 400 -14.39 -7.57 -18.53
C ALA A 400 -14.77 -8.72 -19.49
N VAL A 401 -15.15 -8.38 -20.74
CA VAL A 401 -15.46 -9.38 -21.77
C VAL A 401 -14.18 -10.02 -22.33
N ILE A 402 -13.14 -9.23 -22.57
CA ILE A 402 -11.86 -9.74 -23.07
C ILE A 402 -11.27 -10.74 -22.07
N ASN A 403 -11.32 -10.49 -20.77
CA ASN A 403 -10.86 -11.43 -19.72
C ASN A 403 -11.67 -12.74 -19.65
N LEU A 404 -12.88 -12.79 -20.19
CA LEU A 404 -13.63 -14.05 -20.35
C LEU A 404 -13.12 -14.84 -21.56
N LEU A 405 -12.80 -14.15 -22.65
CA LEU A 405 -12.55 -14.73 -23.95
C LEU A 405 -11.07 -14.97 -24.26
N PHE A 406 -10.17 -14.23 -23.63
CA PHE A 406 -8.74 -14.27 -23.88
C PHE A 406 -7.93 -14.42 -22.60
N SER A 407 -6.68 -14.84 -22.72
CA SER A 407 -5.67 -14.92 -21.66
C SER A 407 -4.34 -14.35 -22.16
N GLY A 408 -3.56 -13.74 -21.27
CA GLY A 408 -2.27 -13.12 -21.54
C GLY A 408 -1.07 -13.95 -21.12
N LEU A 409 0.12 -13.33 -21.07
CA LEU A 409 1.34 -13.96 -20.57
C LEU A 409 1.21 -14.34 -19.10
N LEU A 410 0.69 -13.41 -18.31
CA LEU A 410 0.51 -13.53 -16.87
C LEU A 410 -0.97 -13.33 -16.54
N ALA A 411 -1.41 -13.88 -15.40
CA ALA A 411 -2.68 -13.52 -14.77
C ALA A 411 -2.42 -12.78 -13.45
N MET A 412 -3.22 -11.76 -13.16
CA MET A 412 -3.15 -11.01 -11.92
C MET A 412 -4.25 -11.48 -10.98
N ARG A 413 -3.89 -11.69 -9.72
CA ARG A 413 -4.80 -12.08 -8.64
C ARG A 413 -5.35 -10.85 -7.91
N PRO A 414 -6.40 -11.00 -7.09
CA PRO A 414 -6.99 -9.89 -6.31
C PRO A 414 -6.03 -9.18 -5.36
N ASP A 415 -4.96 -9.85 -4.93
CA ASP A 415 -3.89 -9.31 -4.10
C ASP A 415 -2.75 -8.64 -4.90
N GLU A 416 -2.98 -8.38 -6.19
CA GLU A 416 -2.03 -7.81 -7.16
C GLU A 416 -0.78 -8.67 -7.42
N SER A 417 -0.75 -9.92 -6.97
CA SER A 417 0.30 -10.87 -7.35
C SER A 417 0.12 -11.39 -8.76
N PHE A 418 1.23 -11.78 -9.41
CA PHE A 418 1.21 -12.33 -10.76
C PHE A 418 1.49 -13.83 -10.73
N VAL A 419 0.66 -14.56 -11.47
CA VAL A 419 0.83 -16.01 -11.64
C VAL A 419 1.09 -16.35 -13.10
N PRO A 420 1.81 -17.46 -13.38
CA PRO A 420 1.98 -17.96 -14.74
C PRO A 420 0.64 -18.25 -15.42
N GLU A 421 0.49 -17.79 -16.67
CA GLU A 421 -0.69 -18.08 -17.50
C GLU A 421 -0.24 -18.72 -18.83
N ILE A 422 -0.15 -17.98 -19.94
CA ILE A 422 0.45 -18.50 -21.19
C ILE A 422 1.96 -18.59 -21.06
N ALA A 423 2.61 -17.63 -20.38
CA ALA A 423 3.99 -17.82 -19.96
C ALA A 423 4.01 -18.80 -18.79
N GLN A 424 4.72 -19.91 -18.93
CA GLN A 424 4.93 -20.87 -17.84
C GLN A 424 6.00 -20.39 -16.86
N GLU A 425 6.96 -19.60 -17.34
CA GLU A 425 8.05 -19.02 -16.57
C GLU A 425 8.60 -17.78 -17.30
N TRP A 426 9.33 -16.93 -16.58
CA TRP A 426 10.04 -15.79 -17.15
C TRP A 426 11.37 -15.55 -16.47
N GLU A 427 12.33 -14.99 -17.21
CA GLU A 427 13.65 -14.64 -16.73
C GLU A 427 13.85 -13.13 -16.77
N ILE A 428 14.37 -12.56 -15.66
CA ILE A 428 14.72 -11.16 -15.54
C ILE A 428 16.21 -11.00 -15.82
N LEU A 429 16.53 -10.22 -16.83
CA LEU A 429 17.88 -10.03 -17.36
C LEU A 429 18.26 -8.54 -17.38
N ASP A 430 19.54 -8.24 -17.61
CA ASP A 430 20.08 -6.90 -17.83
C ASP A 430 19.63 -5.88 -16.76
N GLY A 431 19.72 -6.28 -15.49
CA GLY A 431 19.32 -5.39 -14.37
C GLY A 431 17.84 -4.96 -14.44
N GLY A 432 16.97 -5.91 -14.75
CA GLY A 432 15.51 -5.69 -14.81
C GLY A 432 15.00 -5.02 -16.09
N ARG A 433 15.88 -4.71 -17.05
CA ARG A 433 15.50 -4.05 -18.31
C ARG A 433 15.07 -5.01 -19.41
N LYS A 434 15.33 -6.30 -19.23
CA LYS A 434 14.99 -7.31 -20.23
C LYS A 434 14.27 -8.47 -19.53
N VAL A 435 13.14 -8.90 -20.11
CA VAL A 435 12.37 -10.04 -19.61
C VAL A 435 12.18 -11.03 -20.75
N LEU A 436 12.56 -12.29 -20.52
CA LEU A 436 12.36 -13.39 -21.43
C LEU A 436 11.22 -14.26 -20.93
N PHE A 437 10.14 -14.38 -21.69
CA PHE A 437 9.00 -15.25 -21.40
C PHE A 437 9.13 -16.57 -22.16
N ARG A 438 8.88 -17.69 -21.46
CA ARG A 438 8.78 -19.01 -22.04
C ARG A 438 7.32 -19.47 -22.02
N LEU A 439 6.74 -19.63 -23.19
CA LEU A 439 5.33 -20.02 -23.34
C LEU A 439 5.14 -21.52 -23.13
N ARG A 440 4.01 -21.90 -22.56
CA ARG A 440 3.56 -23.29 -22.40
C ARG A 440 3.22 -23.92 -23.76
N ASP A 441 3.24 -25.23 -23.85
CA ASP A 441 2.99 -25.94 -25.08
C ASP A 441 1.55 -26.41 -25.26
N ASP A 442 0.74 -26.34 -24.20
CA ASP A 442 -0.67 -26.73 -24.19
C ASP A 442 -1.66 -25.56 -24.34
N ALA A 443 -1.16 -24.29 -24.50
CA ALA A 443 -2.01 -23.16 -24.81
C ALA A 443 -2.48 -23.19 -26.26
N LEU A 444 -3.79 -23.35 -26.46
CA LEU A 444 -4.41 -23.46 -27.78
C LEU A 444 -5.45 -22.34 -27.96
N TRP A 445 -5.54 -21.90 -29.21
CA TRP A 445 -6.70 -21.16 -29.69
C TRP A 445 -7.93 -22.10 -29.79
N SER A 446 -9.14 -21.53 -29.78
CA SER A 446 -10.40 -22.31 -29.85
C SER A 446 -10.62 -23.09 -31.15
N ASP A 447 -9.82 -22.80 -32.15
CA ASP A 447 -9.77 -23.56 -33.43
C ASP A 447 -8.71 -24.68 -33.43
N GLY A 448 -8.01 -24.88 -32.30
CA GLY A 448 -7.03 -25.95 -32.07
C GLY A 448 -5.59 -25.60 -32.48
N TYR A 449 -5.32 -24.44 -33.02
CA TYR A 449 -3.94 -24.02 -33.29
C TYR A 449 -3.23 -23.55 -32.00
N PRO A 450 -1.89 -23.74 -31.89
CA PRO A 450 -1.15 -23.30 -30.72
C PRO A 450 -1.05 -21.77 -30.63
N VAL A 451 -1.16 -21.23 -29.44
CA VAL A 451 -0.80 -19.84 -29.17
C VAL A 451 0.71 -19.68 -29.19
N THR A 452 1.24 -18.72 -29.93
CA THR A 452 2.66 -18.54 -30.18
C THR A 452 3.17 -17.16 -29.78
N ALA A 453 4.48 -16.99 -29.67
CA ALA A 453 5.11 -15.70 -29.44
C ALA A 453 4.82 -14.67 -30.55
N GLN A 454 4.61 -15.15 -31.80
CA GLN A 454 4.24 -14.32 -32.94
C GLN A 454 2.86 -13.66 -32.74
N ASP A 455 1.91 -14.35 -32.10
CA ASP A 455 0.57 -13.80 -31.85
C ASP A 455 0.63 -12.59 -30.89
N PHE A 456 1.56 -12.62 -29.91
CA PHE A 456 1.84 -11.50 -29.02
C PHE A 456 2.54 -10.35 -29.75
N GLU A 457 3.62 -10.65 -30.50
CA GLU A 457 4.34 -9.63 -31.28
C GLU A 457 3.39 -8.93 -32.25
N PHE A 458 2.57 -9.68 -32.97
CA PHE A 458 1.57 -9.16 -33.92
C PHE A 458 0.53 -8.27 -33.22
N ALA A 459 0.02 -8.69 -32.07
CA ALA A 459 -0.94 -7.90 -31.28
C ALA A 459 -0.32 -6.55 -30.85
N TRP A 460 0.91 -6.56 -30.34
CA TRP A 460 1.58 -5.37 -29.82
C TRP A 460 2.03 -4.44 -30.94
N GLU A 461 2.51 -4.97 -32.09
CA GLU A 461 2.78 -4.16 -33.26
C GLU A 461 1.51 -3.46 -33.74
N ARG A 462 0.37 -4.19 -33.80
CA ARG A 462 -0.92 -3.62 -34.19
C ARG A 462 -1.35 -2.51 -33.20
N THR A 463 -1.23 -2.73 -31.90
CA THR A 463 -1.52 -1.74 -30.85
C THR A 463 -0.68 -0.47 -31.03
N LEU A 464 0.61 -0.62 -31.27
CA LEU A 464 1.54 0.51 -31.40
C LEU A 464 1.51 1.17 -32.78
N ASN A 465 0.91 0.54 -33.78
CA ASN A 465 0.85 1.09 -35.14
C ASN A 465 -0.06 2.35 -35.16
N PRO A 466 0.45 3.54 -35.51
CA PRO A 466 -0.34 4.77 -35.48
C PRO A 466 -1.55 4.74 -36.44
N ARG A 467 -1.53 3.88 -37.44
CA ARG A 467 -2.67 3.72 -38.36
C ARG A 467 -3.85 3.01 -37.70
N HIS A 468 -3.61 2.20 -36.68
CA HIS A 468 -4.66 1.49 -35.97
C HIS A 468 -5.38 2.35 -34.94
N LYS A 469 -4.77 3.47 -34.52
CA LYS A 469 -5.31 4.45 -33.55
C LYS A 469 -5.75 3.78 -32.22
N SER A 470 -4.96 2.86 -31.73
CA SER A 470 -5.24 2.19 -30.44
C SER A 470 -5.10 3.16 -29.28
N HIS A 471 -6.09 3.19 -28.41
CA HIS A 471 -6.01 3.93 -27.13
C HIS A 471 -5.10 3.24 -26.08
N ASN A 472 -4.69 1.99 -26.34
CA ASN A 472 -3.78 1.25 -25.46
C ASN A 472 -2.29 1.55 -25.77
N ALA A 473 -1.97 2.26 -26.83
CA ALA A 473 -0.59 2.46 -27.31
C ALA A 473 0.33 3.06 -26.24
N THR A 474 -0.14 4.05 -25.48
CA THR A 474 0.62 4.74 -24.43
C THR A 474 1.09 3.82 -23.32
N ALA A 475 0.32 2.77 -22.99
CA ALA A 475 0.71 1.79 -21.97
C ALA A 475 1.97 0.99 -22.37
N PHE A 476 2.24 0.84 -23.66
CA PHE A 476 3.39 0.12 -24.18
C PHE A 476 4.65 1.00 -24.32
N PHE A 477 4.60 2.30 -24.06
CA PHE A 477 5.77 3.18 -24.18
C PHE A 477 6.88 2.89 -23.17
N ILE A 478 6.59 2.05 -22.16
CA ILE A 478 7.62 1.45 -21.28
C ILE A 478 8.59 0.53 -22.03
N ILE A 479 8.18 -0.06 -23.16
CA ILE A 479 9.02 -0.89 -24.02
C ILE A 479 9.97 0.02 -24.81
N ARG A 480 11.23 -0.39 -24.92
CA ARG A 480 12.27 0.37 -25.62
C ARG A 480 11.83 0.71 -27.06
N ASN A 481 11.92 1.98 -27.44
CA ASN A 481 11.56 2.51 -28.75
C ASN A 481 10.08 2.37 -29.17
N ALA A 482 9.18 1.91 -28.28
CA ALA A 482 7.76 1.76 -28.63
C ALA A 482 7.09 3.10 -28.96
N GLN A 483 7.37 4.16 -28.18
CA GLN A 483 6.90 5.51 -28.47
C GLN A 483 7.45 6.03 -29.79
N ALA A 484 8.76 5.89 -30.04
CA ALA A 484 9.39 6.33 -31.30
C ALA A 484 8.81 5.61 -32.53
N TYR A 485 8.44 4.33 -32.40
CA TYR A 485 7.73 3.58 -33.46
C TYR A 485 6.31 4.15 -33.66
N HIS A 486 5.59 4.40 -32.58
CA HIS A 486 4.25 4.98 -32.65
C HIS A 486 4.25 6.35 -33.31
N GLU A 487 5.28 7.16 -33.10
CA GLU A 487 5.49 8.47 -33.73
C GLU A 487 6.06 8.37 -35.15
N GLY A 488 6.35 7.17 -35.63
CA GLY A 488 6.89 6.92 -36.98
C GLY A 488 8.36 7.30 -37.16
N LEU A 489 9.11 7.43 -36.06
CA LEU A 489 10.53 7.82 -36.06
C LEU A 489 11.49 6.63 -36.26
N VAL A 490 11.07 5.44 -35.90
CA VAL A 490 11.86 4.20 -36.06
C VAL A 490 10.98 3.06 -36.62
N PRO A 491 11.56 2.08 -37.32
CA PRO A 491 10.83 0.89 -37.77
C PRO A 491 10.59 -0.11 -36.62
N TRP A 492 9.68 -1.08 -36.83
CA TRP A 492 9.30 -2.08 -35.82
C TRP A 492 10.49 -2.91 -35.31
N ASP A 493 11.44 -3.25 -36.17
CA ASP A 493 12.62 -4.06 -35.83
C ASP A 493 13.58 -3.36 -34.83
N GLU A 494 13.40 -2.06 -34.55
CA GLU A 494 14.12 -1.36 -33.48
C GLU A 494 13.35 -1.32 -32.14
N VAL A 495 12.07 -1.71 -32.12
CA VAL A 495 11.26 -1.82 -30.90
C VAL A 495 11.79 -2.98 -30.04
N GLY A 496 11.74 -2.83 -28.74
CA GLY A 496 12.27 -3.81 -27.78
C GLY A 496 11.44 -5.10 -27.66
N VAL A 497 10.86 -5.63 -28.75
CA VAL A 497 10.10 -6.89 -28.79
C VAL A 497 10.79 -7.82 -29.75
N ARG A 498 11.03 -9.07 -29.33
CA ARG A 498 11.71 -10.08 -30.16
C ARG A 498 11.10 -11.45 -29.95
N VAL A 499 10.72 -12.09 -31.05
CA VAL A 499 10.36 -13.49 -31.09
C VAL A 499 11.62 -14.31 -31.33
N GLU A 500 12.11 -14.97 -30.29
CA GLU A 500 13.29 -15.86 -30.41
C GLU A 500 12.91 -17.18 -31.11
N ASN A 501 11.73 -17.69 -30.82
CA ASN A 501 11.10 -18.83 -31.49
C ASN A 501 9.60 -18.85 -31.11
N LYS A 502 8.85 -19.88 -31.59
CA LYS A 502 7.41 -20.01 -31.38
C LYS A 502 6.98 -19.90 -29.90
N ARG A 503 7.87 -20.22 -28.94
CA ARG A 503 7.56 -20.27 -27.50
C ARG A 503 8.44 -19.34 -26.67
N MET A 504 9.25 -18.52 -27.26
CA MET A 504 10.13 -17.61 -26.53
C MET A 504 9.97 -16.18 -27.05
N LEU A 505 9.55 -15.31 -26.14
CA LEU A 505 9.34 -13.89 -26.39
C LEU A 505 10.23 -13.07 -25.45
N THR A 506 11.06 -12.22 -26.02
CA THR A 506 11.91 -11.30 -25.27
C THR A 506 11.36 -9.89 -25.37
N VAL A 507 11.31 -9.18 -24.22
CA VAL A 507 10.90 -7.79 -24.14
C VAL A 507 12.00 -6.96 -23.47
N GLU A 508 12.43 -5.89 -24.13
CA GLU A 508 13.39 -4.92 -23.59
C GLU A 508 12.67 -3.62 -23.21
N LEU A 509 12.90 -3.17 -21.99
CA LEU A 509 12.27 -2.00 -21.39
C LEU A 509 13.18 -0.77 -21.50
N GLY A 510 12.60 0.42 -21.57
CA GLY A 510 13.33 1.67 -21.43
C GLY A 510 13.97 1.80 -20.05
N HIS A 511 13.29 1.32 -19.02
CA HIS A 511 13.79 1.24 -17.64
C HIS A 511 13.02 0.14 -16.88
N PRO A 512 13.58 -0.44 -15.79
CA PRO A 512 12.86 -1.41 -14.97
C PRO A 512 11.65 -0.76 -14.33
N SER A 513 10.48 -1.40 -14.38
CA SER A 513 9.26 -0.92 -13.72
C SER A 513 8.29 -2.07 -13.44
N ARG A 514 7.73 -2.12 -12.24
CA ARG A 514 6.67 -3.08 -11.90
C ARG A 514 5.41 -2.92 -12.78
N PHE A 515 5.20 -1.72 -13.31
CA PHE A 515 4.14 -1.43 -14.28
C PHE A 515 4.15 -2.41 -15.46
N PHE A 516 5.32 -2.85 -15.89
CA PHE A 516 5.45 -3.82 -16.99
C PHE A 516 4.72 -5.14 -16.69
N PHE A 517 4.84 -5.70 -15.49
CA PHE A 517 4.15 -6.93 -15.13
C PHE A 517 2.62 -6.75 -15.07
N HIS A 518 2.16 -5.59 -14.60
CA HIS A 518 0.74 -5.26 -14.64
C HIS A 518 0.23 -5.16 -16.08
N LEU A 519 1.02 -4.55 -16.96
CA LEU A 519 0.69 -4.48 -18.39
C LEU A 519 0.60 -5.89 -19.01
N MET A 520 1.57 -6.77 -18.71
CA MET A 520 1.57 -8.15 -19.25
C MET A 520 0.40 -9.03 -18.75
N ALA A 521 -0.20 -8.66 -17.62
CA ALA A 521 -1.39 -9.31 -17.08
C ALA A 521 -2.70 -8.59 -17.47
N SER A 522 -2.62 -7.45 -18.15
CA SER A 522 -3.79 -6.68 -18.56
C SER A 522 -4.34 -7.13 -19.92
N PRO A 523 -5.66 -6.95 -20.16
CA PRO A 523 -6.27 -7.23 -21.46
C PRO A 523 -5.59 -6.55 -22.65
N ALA A 524 -5.00 -5.38 -22.45
CA ALA A 524 -4.29 -4.62 -23.49
C ALA A 524 -3.09 -5.36 -24.08
N ALA A 525 -2.47 -6.27 -23.33
CA ALA A 525 -1.30 -7.03 -23.75
C ALA A 525 -1.63 -8.49 -24.19
N PHE A 526 -2.91 -8.83 -24.27
CA PHE A 526 -3.30 -10.19 -24.68
C PHE A 526 -3.02 -10.41 -26.18
N PRO A 527 -2.72 -11.67 -26.59
CA PRO A 527 -2.46 -12.00 -27.98
C PRO A 527 -3.75 -12.01 -28.79
N ILE A 528 -3.64 -11.84 -30.10
CA ILE A 528 -4.72 -12.03 -31.06
C ILE A 528 -4.32 -13.07 -32.11
N PRO A 529 -5.28 -13.85 -32.65
CA PRO A 529 -4.98 -14.92 -33.59
C PRO A 529 -4.56 -14.36 -34.97
N MET A 530 -3.24 -14.20 -35.19
CA MET A 530 -2.67 -13.53 -36.35
C MET A 530 -3.30 -14.01 -37.66
N GLY A 531 -3.37 -15.35 -37.91
CA GLY A 531 -3.91 -15.88 -39.14
C GLY A 531 -5.41 -15.60 -39.36
N VAL A 532 -6.19 -15.42 -38.29
CA VAL A 532 -7.61 -15.07 -38.37
C VAL A 532 -7.76 -13.59 -38.69
N VAL A 533 -6.97 -12.75 -38.04
CA VAL A 533 -6.97 -11.28 -38.28
C VAL A 533 -6.51 -10.96 -39.70
N GLU A 534 -5.47 -11.64 -40.20
CA GLU A 534 -5.01 -11.48 -41.59
C GLU A 534 -6.09 -11.90 -42.61
N LYS A 535 -6.90 -12.88 -42.28
CA LYS A 535 -7.95 -13.40 -43.19
C LYS A 535 -9.20 -12.51 -43.21
N PHE A 536 -9.63 -12.02 -42.05
CA PHE A 536 -10.94 -11.35 -41.89
C PHE A 536 -10.82 -9.84 -41.65
N GLY A 537 -9.61 -9.30 -41.45
CA GLY A 537 -9.40 -7.88 -41.14
C GLY A 537 -10.15 -7.45 -39.86
N ASP A 538 -10.82 -6.32 -39.91
CA ASP A 538 -11.54 -5.78 -38.74
C ASP A 538 -12.79 -6.61 -38.35
N ASN A 539 -13.26 -7.51 -39.23
CA ASN A 539 -14.38 -8.41 -38.94
C ASN A 539 -13.97 -9.71 -38.22
N TRP A 540 -12.74 -9.82 -37.75
CA TRP A 540 -12.23 -11.02 -37.05
C TRP A 540 -12.95 -11.23 -35.71
N THR A 541 -13.50 -10.17 -35.12
CA THR A 541 -14.24 -10.20 -33.84
C THR A 541 -15.74 -10.56 -34.03
N ASP A 542 -16.24 -10.65 -35.26
CA ASP A 542 -17.60 -11.11 -35.49
C ASP A 542 -17.79 -12.52 -34.92
N PRO A 543 -18.92 -12.83 -34.26
CA PRO A 543 -19.14 -14.10 -33.56
C PRO A 543 -18.84 -15.37 -34.40
N GLU A 544 -19.00 -15.31 -35.70
CA GLU A 544 -18.75 -16.39 -36.65
C GLU A 544 -17.26 -16.57 -37.00
N ASN A 545 -16.45 -15.52 -36.83
CA ASN A 545 -15.02 -15.51 -37.14
C ASN A 545 -14.15 -15.59 -35.87
N LEU A 546 -14.74 -15.31 -34.71
CA LEU A 546 -14.04 -15.11 -33.44
C LEU A 546 -13.34 -16.39 -32.97
N VAL A 547 -12.03 -16.31 -32.83
CA VAL A 547 -11.17 -17.35 -32.26
C VAL A 547 -10.52 -16.80 -30.98
N THR A 548 -10.64 -17.55 -29.89
CA THR A 548 -10.26 -17.11 -28.54
C THR A 548 -9.37 -18.12 -27.84
N ASN A 549 -8.59 -17.70 -26.84
CA ASN A 549 -7.70 -18.59 -26.07
C ASN A 549 -7.99 -18.56 -24.55
N GLY A 550 -9.02 -17.83 -24.13
CA GLY A 550 -9.37 -17.64 -22.73
C GLY A 550 -10.23 -18.75 -22.14
N PRO A 551 -10.69 -18.57 -20.89
CA PRO A 551 -11.41 -19.58 -20.14
C PRO A 551 -12.81 -19.89 -20.67
N TYR A 552 -13.49 -18.92 -21.24
CA TYR A 552 -14.89 -19.10 -21.67
C TYR A 552 -15.06 -18.99 -23.19
N ARG A 553 -16.16 -19.54 -23.68
CA ARG A 553 -16.59 -19.49 -25.08
C ARG A 553 -17.96 -18.86 -25.18
N ILE A 554 -18.21 -18.06 -26.22
CA ILE A 554 -19.53 -17.46 -26.44
C ILE A 554 -20.55 -18.58 -26.76
N ARG A 555 -21.59 -18.62 -25.95
CA ARG A 555 -22.76 -19.52 -26.18
C ARG A 555 -23.85 -18.81 -26.95
N SER A 556 -24.14 -17.56 -26.63
CA SER A 556 -25.06 -16.71 -27.36
C SER A 556 -24.70 -15.24 -27.12
N TYR A 557 -24.88 -14.42 -28.15
CA TYR A 557 -24.67 -12.99 -28.09
C TYR A 557 -25.84 -12.27 -28.77
N THR A 558 -26.48 -11.39 -28.03
CA THR A 558 -27.44 -10.44 -28.54
C THR A 558 -26.83 -9.06 -28.41
N PRO A 559 -26.39 -8.44 -29.49
CA PRO A 559 -25.69 -7.15 -29.43
C PRO A 559 -26.41 -6.16 -28.53
N GLU A 560 -25.61 -5.42 -27.71
CA GLU A 560 -26.06 -4.39 -26.76
C GLU A 560 -26.96 -4.88 -25.62
N LYS A 561 -27.46 -6.12 -25.63
CA LYS A 561 -28.41 -6.61 -24.63
C LYS A 561 -27.81 -7.66 -23.71
N LYS A 562 -27.25 -8.71 -24.26
CA LYS A 562 -26.91 -9.90 -23.49
C LYS A 562 -25.79 -10.72 -24.12
N LEU A 563 -24.81 -11.09 -23.30
CA LEU A 563 -23.78 -12.05 -23.65
C LEU A 563 -23.81 -13.23 -22.68
N ARG A 564 -23.90 -14.45 -23.22
CA ARG A 564 -23.77 -15.66 -22.44
C ARG A 564 -22.53 -16.43 -22.86
N VAL A 565 -21.71 -16.77 -21.89
CA VAL A 565 -20.48 -17.53 -22.10
C VAL A 565 -20.49 -18.80 -21.24
N VAL A 566 -19.83 -19.84 -21.73
CA VAL A 566 -19.68 -21.11 -21.02
C VAL A 566 -18.20 -21.48 -20.94
N LEU A 567 -17.80 -22.18 -19.88
CA LEU A 567 -16.43 -22.65 -19.70
C LEU A 567 -16.01 -23.55 -20.87
N GLY A 568 -14.85 -23.25 -21.44
CA GLY A 568 -14.23 -24.08 -22.48
C GLY A 568 -13.67 -25.36 -21.91
N GLU A 569 -13.93 -26.50 -22.56
CA GLU A 569 -13.47 -27.82 -22.10
C GLU A 569 -11.94 -27.98 -22.17
N ASP A 570 -11.29 -27.25 -23.09
CA ASP A 570 -9.87 -27.37 -23.40
C ASP A 570 -9.03 -26.26 -22.76
N PHE A 571 -9.59 -25.50 -21.80
CA PHE A 571 -8.85 -24.41 -21.17
C PHE A 571 -7.72 -24.93 -20.26
N TYR A 572 -6.52 -24.46 -20.50
CA TYR A 572 -5.27 -24.88 -19.85
C TYR A 572 -5.03 -24.24 -18.47
N GLY A 573 -5.73 -23.13 -18.12
CA GLY A 573 -5.52 -22.39 -16.89
C GLY A 573 -6.25 -22.99 -15.68
N CYS A 574 -6.02 -22.41 -14.51
CA CYS A 574 -6.61 -22.84 -13.25
C CYS A 574 -7.92 -22.12 -12.93
N PHE A 575 -8.79 -22.83 -12.23
CA PHE A 575 -10.00 -22.33 -11.61
C PHE A 575 -9.97 -22.64 -10.12
N SER A 576 -10.15 -21.64 -9.26
CA SER A 576 -10.42 -21.81 -7.83
C SER A 576 -11.90 -21.65 -7.49
N GLY A 577 -12.65 -20.99 -8.38
CA GLY A 577 -14.11 -20.85 -8.30
C GLY A 577 -14.90 -22.03 -8.89
N ASN A 578 -16.23 -21.88 -8.97
CA ASN A 578 -17.14 -22.95 -9.43
C ASN A 578 -18.12 -22.51 -10.52
N ILE A 579 -17.87 -21.40 -11.21
CA ILE A 579 -18.75 -20.85 -12.25
C ILE A 579 -18.39 -21.41 -13.60
N ARG A 580 -19.37 -22.07 -14.28
CA ARG A 580 -19.20 -22.61 -15.62
C ARG A 580 -20.03 -21.93 -16.70
N ASP A 581 -21.00 -21.10 -16.31
CA ASP A 581 -21.92 -20.39 -17.19
C ASP A 581 -22.09 -18.98 -16.65
N ILE A 582 -21.83 -17.97 -17.45
CA ILE A 582 -21.97 -16.57 -17.09
C ILE A 582 -22.87 -15.88 -18.09
N GLU A 583 -23.82 -15.12 -17.57
CA GLU A 583 -24.72 -14.31 -18.36
C GLU A 583 -24.52 -12.83 -17.96
N LEU A 584 -23.96 -12.05 -18.91
CA LEU A 584 -23.83 -10.60 -18.77
C LEU A 584 -25.07 -9.94 -19.37
N ILE A 585 -25.82 -9.20 -18.57
CA ILE A 585 -27.00 -8.43 -18.98
C ILE A 585 -26.57 -6.96 -19.12
N MET A 586 -26.50 -6.44 -20.35
CA MET A 586 -25.90 -5.14 -20.68
C MET A 586 -26.95 -4.02 -20.83
N GLN A 587 -28.15 -4.35 -21.29
CA GLN A 587 -29.28 -3.42 -21.38
C GLN A 587 -30.56 -4.07 -20.88
N TYR A 588 -31.35 -3.29 -20.15
CA TYR A 588 -32.63 -3.70 -19.57
C TYR A 588 -33.67 -2.60 -19.77
N PRO A 589 -34.27 -2.49 -20.99
CA PRO A 589 -35.21 -1.43 -21.30
C PRO A 589 -36.42 -1.44 -20.34
N GLY A 590 -36.67 -0.31 -19.69
CA GLY A 590 -37.85 -0.15 -18.85
C GLY A 590 -37.69 -0.58 -17.38
N SER A 591 -36.48 -1.01 -16.97
CA SER A 591 -36.13 -1.35 -15.59
C SER A 591 -34.82 -0.71 -15.21
N SER A 592 -34.53 -0.51 -13.93
CA SER A 592 -33.22 -0.18 -13.45
C SER A 592 -32.41 -1.45 -13.17
N GLY A 593 -31.09 -1.34 -13.01
CA GLY A 593 -30.27 -2.49 -12.61
C GLY A 593 -30.58 -3.00 -11.21
N SER A 594 -30.92 -2.08 -10.30
CA SER A 594 -31.39 -2.40 -8.95
C SER A 594 -32.73 -3.14 -8.95
N ASP A 595 -33.68 -2.75 -9.81
CA ASP A 595 -34.97 -3.47 -9.95
C ASP A 595 -34.72 -4.93 -10.37
N LEU A 596 -33.89 -5.17 -11.39
CA LEU A 596 -33.54 -6.54 -11.81
C LEU A 596 -32.85 -7.34 -10.72
N TYR A 597 -32.02 -6.67 -9.92
CA TYR A 597 -31.34 -7.30 -8.79
C TYR A 597 -32.35 -7.67 -7.69
N ASP A 598 -33.27 -6.77 -7.35
CA ASP A 598 -34.31 -7.02 -6.33
C ASP A 598 -35.32 -8.07 -6.77
N ASP A 599 -35.66 -8.13 -8.05
CA ASP A 599 -36.50 -9.16 -8.68
C ASP A 599 -35.81 -10.52 -8.87
N ASP A 600 -34.59 -10.70 -8.35
CA ASP A 600 -33.76 -11.91 -8.44
C ASP A 600 -33.40 -12.30 -9.90
N GLU A 601 -33.34 -11.35 -10.80
CA GLU A 601 -32.88 -11.56 -12.18
C GLU A 601 -31.36 -11.36 -12.32
N LEU A 602 -30.72 -10.65 -11.38
CA LEU A 602 -29.27 -10.53 -11.26
C LEU A 602 -28.75 -11.16 -9.96
N ASP A 603 -27.56 -11.68 -9.98
CA ASP A 603 -26.82 -12.18 -8.83
C ASP A 603 -25.83 -11.14 -8.31
N VAL A 604 -25.29 -10.34 -9.22
CA VAL A 604 -24.38 -9.23 -8.92
C VAL A 604 -24.77 -8.04 -9.77
N PHE A 605 -24.97 -6.92 -9.13
CA PHE A 605 -25.14 -5.61 -9.75
C PHE A 605 -23.89 -4.77 -9.45
N ILE A 606 -23.08 -4.55 -10.49
CA ILE A 606 -21.86 -3.71 -10.43
C ILE A 606 -22.26 -2.33 -10.93
N TRP A 607 -21.67 -1.27 -10.40
CA TRP A 607 -21.94 0.10 -10.82
C TRP A 607 -23.36 0.56 -10.45
N VAL A 608 -23.55 0.70 -9.19
CA VAL A 608 -24.73 1.41 -8.68
C VAL A 608 -24.62 2.84 -9.17
N HIS A 609 -25.41 3.17 -10.20
CA HIS A 609 -25.50 4.54 -10.70
C HIS A 609 -26.11 5.46 -9.66
N GLU A 610 -25.75 6.73 -9.70
CA GLU A 610 -26.17 7.74 -8.71
C GLU A 610 -27.65 8.01 -8.63
N ASN A 611 -28.42 7.79 -9.70
CA ASN A 611 -29.89 7.82 -9.61
C ASN A 611 -30.43 6.83 -8.59
N GLU A 612 -29.60 5.84 -8.22
CA GLU A 612 -29.88 4.80 -7.24
C GLU A 612 -29.12 5.01 -5.93
N LEU A 613 -28.25 6.06 -5.86
CA LEU A 613 -27.52 6.41 -4.64
C LEU A 613 -28.47 6.98 -3.61
N SER A 614 -28.72 6.21 -2.57
CA SER A 614 -29.47 6.66 -1.42
C SER A 614 -28.75 6.25 -0.12
N LYS A 615 -29.07 6.92 0.99
CA LYS A 615 -28.55 6.52 2.30
C LYS A 615 -28.99 5.10 2.68
N GLU A 616 -30.16 4.66 2.15
CA GLU A 616 -30.70 3.34 2.37
C GLU A 616 -29.83 2.26 1.71
N LEU A 617 -29.21 2.55 0.57
CA LEU A 617 -28.34 1.61 -0.12
C LEU A 617 -27.17 1.16 0.77
N LYS A 618 -26.52 2.08 1.48
CA LYS A 618 -25.42 1.77 2.39
C LYS A 618 -25.82 0.87 3.56
N SER A 619 -27.09 0.87 3.94
CA SER A 619 -27.61 0.08 5.06
C SER A 619 -27.97 -1.36 4.68
N ARG A 620 -27.87 -1.71 3.40
CA ARG A 620 -28.18 -3.08 2.91
C ARG A 620 -27.07 -4.04 3.29
N ASP A 621 -27.41 -5.23 3.75
CA ASP A 621 -26.46 -6.30 4.10
C ASP A 621 -25.71 -6.84 2.87
N ASP A 622 -26.28 -6.71 1.68
CA ASP A 622 -25.72 -7.14 0.41
C ASP A 622 -24.96 -6.04 -0.34
N PHE A 623 -24.87 -4.83 0.21
CA PHE A 623 -24.06 -3.75 -0.32
C PHE A 623 -22.57 -3.99 -0.03
N ARG A 624 -21.73 -3.74 -1.05
CA ARG A 624 -20.27 -3.81 -0.96
C ARG A 624 -19.65 -2.56 -1.58
N ALA A 625 -18.68 -1.98 -0.88
CA ALA A 625 -17.81 -0.94 -1.41
C ALA A 625 -16.37 -1.48 -1.38
N ILE A 626 -15.75 -1.60 -2.54
CA ILE A 626 -14.38 -2.12 -2.69
C ILE A 626 -13.49 -0.96 -3.10
N ALA A 627 -12.32 -0.84 -2.45
CA ALA A 627 -11.33 0.15 -2.85
C ALA A 627 -10.99 0.01 -4.35
N SER A 628 -10.95 1.12 -5.04
CA SER A 628 -10.69 1.13 -6.48
C SER A 628 -9.65 2.19 -6.84
N THR A 629 -9.18 2.09 -8.06
CA THR A 629 -8.27 3.05 -8.67
C THR A 629 -9.02 4.11 -9.49
N HIS A 630 -10.30 4.28 -9.19
CA HIS A 630 -11.17 5.23 -9.86
C HIS A 630 -11.09 6.60 -9.17
N PHE A 631 -10.66 7.61 -9.91
CA PHE A 631 -10.61 8.99 -9.42
C PHE A 631 -10.98 9.97 -10.53
N HIS A 632 -11.53 11.12 -10.11
CA HIS A 632 -11.90 12.20 -11.01
C HIS A 632 -11.00 13.41 -10.83
N TYR A 633 -10.73 14.09 -11.91
CA TYR A 633 -10.00 15.35 -11.95
C TYR A 633 -10.50 16.22 -13.08
N PHE A 634 -10.22 17.50 -13.00
CA PHE A 634 -10.24 18.39 -14.17
C PHE A 634 -8.85 18.93 -14.45
N THR A 635 -8.60 19.30 -15.69
CA THR A 635 -7.33 19.84 -16.12
C THR A 635 -7.55 21.05 -17.03
N PHE A 636 -6.55 21.91 -17.09
CA PHE A 636 -6.55 23.10 -17.92
C PHE A 636 -5.61 22.94 -19.11
N ASP A 637 -5.96 23.53 -20.25
CA ASP A 637 -4.99 23.76 -21.32
C ASP A 637 -4.12 24.96 -20.95
N THR A 638 -2.92 24.70 -20.45
CA THR A 638 -1.98 25.72 -19.97
C THR A 638 -1.40 26.61 -21.07
N SER A 639 -1.61 26.29 -22.35
CA SER A 639 -1.21 27.09 -23.48
C SER A 639 -2.25 28.13 -23.91
N ARG A 640 -3.48 28.00 -23.40
CA ARG A 640 -4.62 28.86 -23.76
C ARG A 640 -4.92 29.90 -22.70
N LYS A 641 -5.13 31.16 -23.14
CA LYS A 641 -5.64 32.20 -22.24
C LYS A 641 -7.09 31.88 -21.83
N PRO A 642 -7.44 32.15 -20.56
CA PRO A 642 -6.64 32.79 -19.52
C PRO A 642 -5.84 31.79 -18.64
N PHE A 643 -5.85 30.49 -18.98
CA PHE A 643 -5.24 29.42 -18.15
C PHE A 643 -3.74 29.24 -18.39
N ASP A 644 -3.12 30.05 -19.28
CA ASP A 644 -1.67 30.22 -19.33
C ASP A 644 -1.12 30.89 -18.04
N ASP A 645 -1.97 31.65 -17.33
CA ASP A 645 -1.62 32.24 -16.03
C ASP A 645 -1.94 31.27 -14.88
N GLU A 646 -0.89 30.88 -14.15
CA GLU A 646 -1.01 29.98 -12.99
C GLU A 646 -1.92 30.54 -11.88
N ARG A 647 -2.00 31.87 -11.70
CA ARG A 647 -2.88 32.51 -10.73
C ARG A 647 -4.35 32.24 -11.02
N VAL A 648 -4.73 32.25 -12.31
CA VAL A 648 -6.09 31.93 -12.75
C VAL A 648 -6.43 30.47 -12.45
N ARG A 649 -5.53 29.55 -12.81
CA ARG A 649 -5.73 28.13 -12.51
C ARG A 649 -5.90 27.87 -11.02
N LYS A 650 -5.00 28.44 -10.20
CA LYS A 650 -5.08 28.34 -8.73
C LYS A 650 -6.37 28.93 -8.15
N ALA A 651 -6.85 30.05 -8.70
CA ALA A 651 -8.13 30.64 -8.29
C ALA A 651 -9.28 29.65 -8.48
N PHE A 652 -9.37 28.98 -9.62
CA PHE A 652 -10.40 27.99 -9.90
C PHE A 652 -10.33 26.80 -8.94
N VAL A 653 -9.11 26.35 -8.58
CA VAL A 653 -8.93 25.21 -7.66
C VAL A 653 -9.24 25.60 -6.21
N HIS A 654 -8.88 26.79 -5.76
CA HIS A 654 -9.21 27.29 -4.41
C HIS A 654 -10.70 27.60 -4.23
N ALA A 655 -11.47 27.75 -5.32
CA ALA A 655 -12.86 28.18 -5.27
C ALA A 655 -13.88 27.07 -5.01
N PHE A 656 -13.50 25.79 -4.93
CA PHE A 656 -14.44 24.69 -4.66
C PHE A 656 -14.05 23.81 -3.47
N ASP A 657 -15.07 23.40 -2.71
CA ASP A 657 -14.88 22.56 -1.52
C ASP A 657 -15.14 21.08 -1.81
N ARG A 658 -14.06 20.30 -1.89
CA ARG A 658 -14.09 18.85 -2.11
C ARG A 658 -14.81 18.09 -1.00
N ARG A 659 -14.73 18.57 0.25
CA ARG A 659 -15.36 17.89 1.40
C ARG A 659 -16.87 18.01 1.31
N THR A 660 -17.38 19.21 1.07
CA THR A 660 -18.83 19.44 0.89
C THR A 660 -19.35 18.66 -0.32
N LEU A 661 -18.60 18.61 -1.44
CA LEU A 661 -18.96 17.79 -2.59
C LEU A 661 -19.12 16.31 -2.19
N ALA A 662 -18.13 15.73 -1.53
CA ALA A 662 -18.15 14.32 -1.16
C ALA A 662 -19.26 13.98 -0.16
N SER A 663 -19.45 14.81 0.88
CA SER A 663 -20.38 14.51 1.98
C SER A 663 -21.84 14.85 1.67
N GLU A 664 -22.10 15.97 0.98
CA GLU A 664 -23.47 16.45 0.76
C GLU A 664 -24.03 16.04 -0.61
N GLN A 665 -23.21 16.10 -1.65
CA GLN A 665 -23.65 15.81 -3.02
C GLN A 665 -23.48 14.32 -3.35
N LEU A 666 -22.36 13.72 -2.94
CA LEU A 666 -22.07 12.31 -3.21
C LEU A 666 -22.33 11.37 -2.01
N LEU A 667 -23.01 11.86 -0.96
CA LEU A 667 -23.48 11.09 0.20
C LEU A 667 -22.41 10.23 0.89
N ASP A 668 -21.16 10.70 0.93
CA ASP A 668 -19.96 9.97 1.38
C ASP A 668 -19.70 8.65 0.63
N LEU A 669 -20.17 8.51 -0.60
CA LEU A 669 -19.87 7.36 -1.46
C LEU A 669 -18.55 7.53 -2.20
N ALA A 670 -18.06 8.77 -2.30
CA ALA A 670 -16.72 9.11 -2.74
C ALA A 670 -15.94 9.79 -1.62
N THR A 671 -14.62 9.77 -1.71
CA THR A 671 -13.75 10.50 -0.77
C THR A 671 -13.13 11.72 -1.46
N PRO A 672 -12.95 12.86 -0.75
CA PRO A 672 -12.33 14.05 -1.34
C PRO A 672 -10.87 13.76 -1.71
N ALA A 673 -10.49 14.08 -2.95
CA ALA A 673 -9.10 13.96 -3.41
C ALA A 673 -8.28 15.18 -2.94
N SER A 674 -7.84 15.16 -1.70
CA SER A 674 -7.04 16.24 -1.07
C SER A 674 -5.53 16.07 -1.29
N GLY A 675 -5.10 14.98 -1.89
CA GLY A 675 -3.71 14.69 -2.23
C GLY A 675 -3.32 15.15 -3.64
N GLY A 676 -2.34 14.45 -4.20
CA GLY A 676 -1.95 14.59 -5.60
C GLY A 676 -2.86 13.81 -6.56
N LEU A 677 -2.41 13.70 -7.81
CA LEU A 677 -3.04 12.86 -8.83
C LEU A 677 -2.88 11.37 -8.49
N ILE A 678 -1.74 11.01 -7.87
CA ILE A 678 -1.52 9.64 -7.39
C ILE A 678 -2.51 9.33 -6.26
N PRO A 679 -3.45 8.40 -6.43
CA PRO A 679 -4.49 8.14 -5.43
C PRO A 679 -3.93 7.48 -4.15
N PRO A 680 -4.68 7.52 -3.05
CA PRO A 680 -4.33 6.79 -1.83
C PRO A 680 -4.12 5.29 -2.12
N GLY A 681 -3.13 4.69 -1.48
CA GLY A 681 -2.80 3.28 -1.71
C GLY A 681 -1.84 3.03 -2.87
N TYR A 682 -1.25 4.06 -3.50
CA TYR A 682 -0.23 3.93 -4.55
C TYR A 682 1.14 4.40 -4.09
N ILE A 683 2.20 3.81 -4.67
CA ILE A 683 3.59 4.23 -4.44
C ILE A 683 3.74 5.72 -4.76
N GLY A 684 4.32 6.50 -3.86
CA GLY A 684 4.54 7.92 -4.08
C GLY A 684 3.32 8.80 -3.80
N HIS A 685 2.15 8.26 -3.43
CA HIS A 685 1.02 9.09 -3.00
C HIS A 685 1.44 10.14 -1.97
N SER A 686 0.98 11.35 -2.14
CA SER A 686 1.23 12.48 -1.24
C SER A 686 -0.11 13.04 -0.75
N SER A 687 -0.45 12.79 0.52
CA SER A 687 -1.67 13.35 1.11
C SER A 687 -1.51 14.86 1.35
N GLY A 688 -2.59 15.62 1.19
CA GLY A 688 -2.63 17.05 1.57
C GLY A 688 -1.81 18.02 0.71
N ILE A 689 -1.27 17.60 -0.45
CA ILE A 689 -0.60 18.53 -1.39
C ILE A 689 -1.59 19.28 -2.28
N GLY A 690 -2.84 18.81 -2.36
CA GLY A 690 -3.89 19.48 -3.11
C GLY A 690 -4.17 20.87 -2.54
N LEU A 691 -4.39 21.83 -3.42
CA LEU A 691 -4.75 23.20 -3.02
C LEU A 691 -6.08 23.17 -2.24
N ALA A 692 -6.05 23.71 -1.02
CA ALA A 692 -7.21 23.72 -0.12
C ALA A 692 -8.29 24.70 -0.60
N PHE A 693 -9.54 24.47 -0.20
CA PHE A 693 -10.62 25.41 -0.41
C PHE A 693 -10.35 26.70 0.37
N ASP A 694 -10.20 27.80 -0.36
CA ASP A 694 -9.96 29.14 0.17
C ASP A 694 -10.53 30.18 -0.81
N PRO A 695 -11.83 30.51 -0.69
CA PRO A 695 -12.48 31.42 -1.64
C PRO A 695 -11.96 32.86 -1.59
N GLU A 696 -11.43 33.33 -0.47
CA GLU A 696 -10.86 34.67 -0.39
C GLU A 696 -9.51 34.74 -1.12
N ARG A 697 -8.69 33.71 -0.98
CA ARG A 697 -7.46 33.57 -1.76
C ARG A 697 -7.75 33.42 -3.25
N ALA A 698 -8.79 32.65 -3.60
CA ALA A 698 -9.24 32.49 -5.00
C ALA A 698 -9.58 33.83 -5.65
N LYS A 699 -10.38 34.67 -4.96
CA LYS A 699 -10.71 36.03 -5.43
C LYS A 699 -9.49 36.91 -5.58
N GLY A 700 -8.58 36.87 -4.59
CA GLY A 700 -7.34 37.65 -4.65
C GLY A 700 -6.48 37.28 -5.86
N LEU A 701 -6.26 35.99 -6.09
CA LEU A 701 -5.49 35.50 -7.24
C LEU A 701 -6.12 35.90 -8.59
N LEU A 702 -7.45 35.82 -8.69
CA LEU A 702 -8.16 36.20 -9.89
C LEU A 702 -8.09 37.71 -10.15
N ALA A 703 -8.21 38.52 -9.12
CA ALA A 703 -8.05 39.98 -9.20
C ALA A 703 -6.62 40.39 -9.60
N ASP A 704 -5.59 39.73 -9.01
CA ASP A 704 -4.18 39.92 -9.36
C ASP A 704 -3.88 39.54 -10.82
N ALA A 705 -4.65 38.58 -11.36
CA ALA A 705 -4.57 38.19 -12.77
C ALA A 705 -5.34 39.15 -13.72
N GLY A 706 -6.02 40.19 -13.18
CA GLY A 706 -6.72 41.18 -13.94
C GLY A 706 -8.22 41.01 -14.11
N PHE A 707 -8.83 40.08 -13.35
CA PHE A 707 -10.26 39.78 -13.43
C PHE A 707 -10.96 39.90 -12.06
N PRO A 708 -10.99 41.08 -11.41
CA PRO A 708 -11.62 41.27 -10.11
C PRO A 708 -13.12 40.87 -10.19
N ASP A 709 -13.57 40.01 -9.27
CA ASP A 709 -14.96 39.49 -9.22
C ASP A 709 -15.45 38.90 -10.56
N GLY A 710 -14.52 38.41 -11.41
CA GLY A 710 -14.81 37.84 -12.72
C GLY A 710 -15.04 38.88 -13.84
N GLU A 711 -14.90 40.20 -13.55
CA GLU A 711 -15.11 41.24 -14.56
C GLU A 711 -14.10 41.11 -15.70
N GLY A 712 -14.61 41.06 -16.92
CA GLY A 712 -13.79 40.94 -18.12
C GLY A 712 -13.20 39.56 -18.40
N PHE A 713 -13.58 38.56 -17.62
CA PHE A 713 -13.14 37.18 -17.87
C PHE A 713 -13.67 36.68 -19.21
N PRO A 714 -12.83 36.08 -20.08
CA PRO A 714 -13.24 35.66 -21.41
C PRO A 714 -14.20 34.46 -21.33
N GLU A 715 -14.98 34.28 -22.40
CA GLU A 715 -15.74 33.05 -22.60
C GLU A 715 -14.79 31.87 -22.74
N ILE A 716 -15.01 30.82 -21.97
CA ILE A 716 -14.19 29.60 -21.98
C ILE A 716 -15.02 28.40 -22.38
N GLU A 717 -14.37 27.41 -22.93
CA GLU A 717 -14.95 26.14 -23.28
C GLU A 717 -14.56 25.09 -22.24
N ALA A 718 -15.53 24.51 -21.58
CA ALA A 718 -15.37 23.37 -20.67
C ALA A 718 -16.09 22.15 -21.25
N VAL A 719 -15.45 21.00 -21.23
CA VAL A 719 -16.01 19.75 -21.75
C VAL A 719 -15.98 18.64 -20.71
N SER A 720 -16.99 17.79 -20.74
CA SER A 720 -17.06 16.62 -19.86
C SER A 720 -17.62 15.40 -20.61
N LEU A 721 -17.32 14.22 -20.07
CA LEU A 721 -17.94 12.98 -20.52
C LEU A 721 -19.32 12.92 -19.86
N GLY A 722 -20.35 13.28 -20.62
CA GLY A 722 -21.68 13.71 -20.23
C GLY A 722 -22.46 12.88 -19.17
N ARG A 723 -23.63 13.42 -18.87
CA ARG A 723 -24.58 13.06 -17.77
C ARG A 723 -25.12 11.62 -17.78
N ARG A 724 -24.76 10.76 -18.72
CA ARG A 724 -25.00 9.30 -18.59
C ARG A 724 -24.07 8.65 -17.56
N HIS A 725 -22.94 9.28 -17.28
CA HIS A 725 -22.09 9.02 -16.12
C HIS A 725 -22.47 10.05 -15.05
N HIS A 726 -23.44 9.73 -14.26
CA HIS A 726 -24.17 10.66 -13.40
C HIS A 726 -23.31 11.38 -12.36
N ASP A 727 -22.27 10.73 -11.86
CA ASP A 727 -21.24 11.26 -10.96
C ASP A 727 -20.53 12.47 -11.57
N ILE A 728 -20.13 12.38 -12.82
CA ILE A 728 -19.55 13.50 -13.56
C ILE A 728 -20.52 14.67 -13.62
N GLY A 729 -21.80 14.42 -13.82
CA GLY A 729 -22.84 15.45 -13.85
C GLY A 729 -22.99 16.21 -12.53
N ILE A 730 -22.97 15.51 -11.39
CA ILE A 730 -23.01 16.15 -10.06
C ILE A 730 -21.75 17.00 -9.84
N GLU A 731 -20.57 16.46 -10.17
CA GLU A 731 -19.31 17.18 -9.98
C GLU A 731 -19.25 18.43 -10.85
N THR A 732 -19.60 18.35 -12.13
CA THR A 732 -19.61 19.50 -13.03
C THR A 732 -20.62 20.56 -12.65
N ASP A 733 -21.84 20.19 -12.26
CA ASP A 733 -22.86 21.12 -11.77
C ASP A 733 -22.40 21.80 -10.47
N TYR A 734 -21.75 21.04 -9.57
CA TYR A 734 -21.19 21.58 -8.33
C TYR A 734 -20.03 22.56 -8.60
N LEU A 735 -19.08 22.21 -9.45
CA LEU A 735 -17.95 23.07 -9.84
C LEU A 735 -18.47 24.38 -10.47
N GLN A 736 -19.43 24.32 -11.40
CA GLN A 736 -20.05 25.49 -12.00
C GLN A 736 -20.67 26.41 -10.95
N ALA A 737 -21.44 25.84 -10.02
CA ALA A 737 -22.08 26.61 -8.94
C ALA A 737 -21.05 27.28 -8.01
N GLN A 738 -19.95 26.58 -7.67
CA GLN A 738 -18.88 27.13 -6.82
C GLN A 738 -18.11 28.25 -7.52
N TRP A 739 -17.73 28.09 -8.80
CA TRP A 739 -17.02 29.12 -9.56
C TRP A 739 -17.90 30.36 -9.77
N ASN A 740 -19.18 30.19 -10.09
CA ASN A 740 -20.12 31.30 -10.15
C ASN A 740 -20.20 32.05 -8.81
N LYS A 741 -20.40 31.31 -7.72
CA LYS A 741 -20.54 31.86 -6.35
C LYS A 741 -19.31 32.61 -5.88
N HIS A 742 -18.11 32.06 -6.08
CA HIS A 742 -16.88 32.55 -5.48
C HIS A 742 -16.02 33.38 -6.41
N LEU A 743 -16.10 33.22 -7.71
CA LEU A 743 -15.31 33.93 -8.72
C LEU A 743 -16.14 34.87 -9.60
N GLY A 744 -17.46 34.76 -9.57
CA GLY A 744 -18.34 35.51 -10.49
C GLY A 744 -18.26 35.02 -11.93
N ILE A 745 -17.72 33.82 -12.17
CA ILE A 745 -17.53 33.25 -13.52
C ILE A 745 -18.54 32.14 -13.73
N ASP A 746 -19.29 32.25 -14.84
CA ASP A 746 -20.23 31.20 -15.24
C ASP A 746 -19.58 30.30 -16.30
N VAL A 747 -19.30 29.04 -15.90
CA VAL A 747 -18.70 28.03 -16.77
C VAL A 747 -19.78 27.07 -17.21
N VAL A 748 -20.01 26.97 -18.50
CA VAL A 748 -20.98 26.03 -19.07
C VAL A 748 -20.25 24.81 -19.60
N TRP A 749 -20.63 23.63 -19.08
CA TRP A 749 -20.08 22.35 -19.52
C TRP A 749 -20.77 21.86 -20.80
N ASN A 750 -19.96 21.53 -21.80
CA ASN A 750 -20.39 20.80 -22.98
C ASN A 750 -20.26 19.30 -22.74
N ASP A 751 -21.39 18.62 -22.59
CA ASP A 751 -21.43 17.21 -22.25
C ASP A 751 -21.45 16.30 -23.48
N PHE A 752 -20.57 15.34 -23.54
CA PHE A 752 -20.48 14.32 -24.59
C PHE A 752 -20.94 12.97 -24.05
N ASN A 753 -21.88 12.31 -24.69
CA ASN A 753 -22.43 11.03 -24.26
C ASN A 753 -21.64 9.81 -24.76
N GLN A 754 -20.69 10.02 -25.63
CA GLN A 754 -19.84 8.99 -26.23
C GLN A 754 -18.38 9.35 -26.00
N MET A 755 -17.61 8.40 -25.53
CA MET A 755 -16.19 8.59 -25.22
C MET A 755 -15.38 9.03 -26.44
N GLU A 756 -15.69 8.50 -27.63
CA GLU A 756 -14.99 8.88 -28.87
C GLU A 756 -15.14 10.37 -29.19
N THR A 757 -16.37 10.85 -29.20
CA THR A 757 -16.64 12.27 -29.47
C THR A 757 -16.08 13.18 -28.39
N PHE A 758 -16.04 12.72 -27.14
CA PHE A 758 -15.37 13.43 -26.04
C PHE A 758 -13.85 13.51 -26.29
N LEU A 759 -13.20 12.40 -26.57
CA LEU A 759 -11.75 12.38 -26.82
C LEU A 759 -11.36 13.16 -28.07
N GLU A 760 -12.17 13.07 -29.15
CA GLU A 760 -11.98 13.93 -30.34
C GLU A 760 -12.03 15.41 -29.93
N ARG A 761 -13.00 15.78 -29.08
CA ARG A 761 -13.12 17.16 -28.60
C ARG A 761 -11.94 17.58 -27.72
N VAL A 762 -11.41 16.69 -26.88
CA VAL A 762 -10.21 16.95 -26.07
C VAL A 762 -9.01 17.25 -26.96
N THR A 763 -8.86 16.58 -28.13
CA THR A 763 -7.78 16.86 -29.07
C THR A 763 -7.88 18.24 -29.73
N GLU A 764 -9.08 18.84 -29.75
CA GLU A 764 -9.31 20.21 -30.22
C GLU A 764 -8.96 21.30 -29.18
N ARG A 765 -8.40 20.88 -28.04
CA ARG A 765 -7.86 21.71 -26.96
C ARG A 765 -8.89 22.62 -26.30
N PRO A 766 -9.91 22.10 -25.62
CA PRO A 766 -10.82 22.92 -24.81
C PRO A 766 -10.03 23.60 -23.68
N HIS A 767 -10.55 24.67 -23.10
CA HIS A 767 -9.88 25.39 -22.02
C HIS A 767 -9.81 24.54 -20.73
N ILE A 768 -10.89 23.81 -20.44
CA ILE A 768 -11.00 22.89 -19.30
C ILE A 768 -11.65 21.60 -19.81
N TYR A 769 -11.17 20.47 -19.30
CA TYR A 769 -11.94 19.23 -19.40
C TYR A 769 -11.94 18.46 -18.09
N HIS A 770 -13.08 17.84 -17.80
CA HIS A 770 -13.28 16.93 -16.70
C HIS A 770 -13.09 15.50 -17.20
N TYR A 771 -12.33 14.69 -16.44
CA TYR A 771 -12.07 13.31 -16.79
C TYR A 771 -12.09 12.41 -15.55
N GLY A 772 -12.64 11.21 -15.71
CA GLY A 772 -12.57 10.14 -14.72
C GLY A 772 -11.60 9.06 -15.21
N MET A 773 -10.57 8.80 -14.45
CA MET A 773 -9.63 7.71 -14.73
C MET A 773 -10.06 6.48 -13.95
N MET A 774 -10.45 5.41 -14.63
CA MET A 774 -10.98 4.20 -14.05
C MET A 774 -10.23 2.97 -14.52
N GLY A 775 -9.91 2.07 -13.59
CA GLY A 775 -9.25 0.80 -13.93
C GLY A 775 -7.83 0.97 -14.45
N ALA A 776 -7.22 2.11 -14.16
CA ALA A 776 -5.81 2.28 -14.43
C ALA A 776 -5.02 1.14 -13.78
N ILE A 777 -3.99 0.73 -14.47
CA ILE A 777 -3.00 -0.20 -13.92
C ILE A 777 -2.56 0.34 -12.54
N PRO A 778 -2.57 -0.46 -11.47
CA PRO A 778 -2.30 0.00 -10.10
C PRO A 778 -0.81 0.31 -9.89
N ASP A 779 -0.31 1.27 -10.66
CA ASP A 779 1.07 1.75 -10.61
C ASP A 779 1.12 3.25 -10.85
N SER A 780 1.92 3.97 -10.05
CA SER A 780 2.03 5.42 -10.14
C SER A 780 2.63 5.91 -11.45
N TYR A 781 3.48 5.12 -12.10
CA TYR A 781 3.96 5.43 -13.43
C TYR A 781 2.80 5.52 -14.43
N GLY A 782 1.90 4.52 -14.39
CA GLY A 782 0.71 4.52 -15.23
C GLY A 782 -0.20 5.73 -14.96
N VAL A 783 -0.44 6.06 -13.69
CA VAL A 783 -1.26 7.23 -13.30
C VAL A 783 -0.65 8.54 -13.83
N LEU A 784 0.67 8.71 -13.69
CA LEU A 784 1.37 9.94 -14.09
C LEU A 784 1.59 10.07 -15.60
N THR A 785 1.55 8.97 -16.35
CA THR A 785 1.78 8.98 -17.81
C THR A 785 0.50 8.86 -18.61
N MET A 786 -0.43 7.97 -18.23
CA MET A 786 -1.65 7.74 -19.00
C MET A 786 -2.67 8.86 -18.83
N GLY A 787 -2.91 9.35 -17.61
CA GLY A 787 -3.84 10.44 -17.35
C GLY A 787 -3.39 11.76 -18.00
N PRO A 788 -2.21 12.29 -17.68
CA PRO A 788 -1.65 13.47 -18.33
C PRO A 788 -1.32 13.25 -19.81
N GLY A 789 -0.88 12.04 -20.18
CA GLY A 789 -0.44 11.73 -21.55
C GLY A 789 -1.52 11.85 -22.62
N GLU A 790 -2.80 11.74 -22.23
CA GLU A 790 -3.92 12.05 -23.12
C GLU A 790 -4.16 13.56 -23.25
N SER A 791 -3.50 14.38 -22.44
CA SER A 791 -3.64 15.84 -22.43
C SER A 791 -2.76 16.48 -23.48
N THR A 792 -3.30 17.40 -24.25
CA THR A 792 -2.59 18.10 -25.32
C THR A 792 -1.43 18.98 -24.81
N TRP A 793 -1.50 19.44 -23.56
CA TRP A 793 -0.44 20.22 -22.91
C TRP A 793 0.79 19.38 -22.51
N ALA A 794 0.62 18.08 -22.22
CA ALA A 794 1.68 17.24 -21.67
C ALA A 794 2.89 17.11 -22.61
N ALA A 795 2.67 17.04 -23.90
CA ALA A 795 3.74 16.99 -24.90
C ALA A 795 4.52 18.30 -25.05
N GLU A 796 3.98 19.42 -24.57
CA GLU A 796 4.57 20.76 -24.69
C GLU A 796 5.18 21.26 -23.37
N ASP A 797 4.87 20.61 -22.24
CA ASP A 797 5.38 21.00 -20.93
C ASP A 797 6.79 20.43 -20.67
N GLU A 798 7.82 21.24 -20.90
CA GLU A 798 9.21 20.85 -20.73
C GLU A 798 9.54 20.35 -19.32
N LYS A 799 8.89 20.90 -18.27
CA LYS A 799 9.13 20.51 -16.89
C LYS A 799 8.50 19.13 -16.59
N TYR A 800 7.28 18.90 -17.07
CA TYR A 800 6.65 17.58 -16.99
C TYR A 800 7.52 16.52 -17.68
N LEU A 801 7.95 16.76 -18.90
CA LEU A 801 8.80 15.84 -19.67
C LEU A 801 10.16 15.60 -18.99
N SER A 802 10.76 16.63 -18.41
CA SER A 802 12.01 16.52 -17.67
C SER A 802 11.86 15.66 -16.41
N LEU A 803 10.81 15.90 -15.60
CA LEU A 803 10.52 15.13 -14.40
C LEU A 803 10.17 13.66 -14.73
N LEU A 804 9.42 13.44 -15.79
CA LEU A 804 9.13 12.11 -16.30
C LEU A 804 10.42 11.35 -16.71
N GLY A 805 11.36 12.08 -17.33
CA GLY A 805 12.69 11.56 -17.68
C GLY A 805 13.53 11.16 -16.47
N GLU A 806 13.39 11.85 -15.33
CA GLU A 806 14.11 11.49 -14.10
C GLU A 806 13.62 10.16 -13.51
N ILE A 807 12.32 9.84 -13.65
CA ILE A 807 11.77 8.53 -13.25
C ILE A 807 12.51 7.38 -13.95
N SER A 808 12.81 7.56 -15.24
CA SER A 808 13.52 6.54 -16.05
C SER A 808 14.99 6.36 -15.65
N LYS A 809 15.60 7.37 -15.04
CA LYS A 809 17.00 7.36 -14.58
C LYS A 809 17.14 6.81 -13.15
N ALA A 810 16.07 6.74 -12.38
CA ALA A 810 16.11 6.27 -11.01
C ALA A 810 16.65 4.83 -10.95
N SER A 811 17.69 4.62 -10.14
CA SER A 811 18.39 3.34 -9.97
C SER A 811 18.07 2.64 -8.65
N THR A 812 17.32 3.31 -7.76
CA THR A 812 16.84 2.74 -6.50
C THR A 812 15.34 3.03 -6.30
N TYR A 813 14.72 2.22 -5.45
CA TYR A 813 13.32 2.40 -5.07
C TYR A 813 13.04 3.80 -4.49
N ASP A 814 13.88 4.26 -3.56
CA ASP A 814 13.68 5.54 -2.88
C ASP A 814 13.79 6.73 -3.86
N GLN A 815 14.78 6.69 -4.78
CA GLN A 815 14.90 7.69 -5.85
C GLN A 815 13.65 7.72 -6.73
N ARG A 816 13.14 6.55 -7.14
CA ARG A 816 11.95 6.47 -7.98
C ARG A 816 10.71 7.03 -7.29
N VAL A 817 10.53 6.71 -6.02
CA VAL A 817 9.42 7.23 -5.22
C VAL A 817 9.47 8.75 -5.11
N GLU A 818 10.67 9.32 -4.94
CA GLU A 818 10.82 10.77 -4.86
C GLU A 818 10.52 11.43 -6.22
N CYS A 819 10.97 10.85 -7.33
CA CYS A 819 10.60 11.34 -8.68
C CYS A 819 9.08 11.33 -8.90
N TYR A 820 8.37 10.27 -8.46
CA TYR A 820 6.91 10.24 -8.54
C TYR A 820 6.27 11.39 -7.75
N ARG A 821 6.79 11.68 -6.54
CA ARG A 821 6.26 12.75 -5.70
C ARG A 821 6.55 14.14 -6.26
N GLU A 822 7.73 14.34 -6.82
CA GLU A 822 8.08 15.62 -7.44
C GLU A 822 7.19 15.91 -8.63
N LEU A 823 6.94 14.92 -9.48
CA LEU A 823 6.05 15.08 -10.62
C LEU A 823 4.60 15.31 -10.18
N ASP A 824 4.10 14.52 -9.24
CA ASP A 824 2.76 14.65 -8.68
C ASP A 824 2.53 16.04 -8.05
N ARG A 825 3.51 16.50 -7.26
CA ARG A 825 3.50 17.83 -6.64
C ARG A 825 3.48 18.93 -7.71
N TYR A 826 4.31 18.82 -8.71
CA TYR A 826 4.35 19.80 -9.81
C TYR A 826 2.99 19.95 -10.48
N LEU A 827 2.33 18.86 -10.84
CA LEU A 827 1.03 18.85 -11.50
C LEU A 827 -0.06 19.56 -10.68
N VAL A 828 -0.08 19.31 -9.38
CA VAL A 828 -1.14 19.78 -8.47
C VAL A 828 -0.87 21.17 -7.91
N GLU A 829 0.37 21.46 -7.48
CA GLU A 829 0.71 22.78 -6.93
C GLU A 829 0.71 23.88 -8.00
N SER A 830 1.05 23.56 -9.26
CA SER A 830 0.91 24.47 -10.39
C SER A 830 -0.52 24.55 -10.94
N ALA A 831 -1.45 23.83 -10.31
CA ALA A 831 -2.85 23.74 -10.73
C ALA A 831 -3.00 23.38 -12.22
N ILE A 832 -2.14 22.53 -12.76
CA ILE A 832 -2.30 21.98 -14.11
C ILE A 832 -3.42 20.97 -14.09
N ILE A 833 -3.40 20.07 -13.08
CA ILE A 833 -4.44 19.08 -12.80
C ILE A 833 -5.01 19.35 -11.41
N ALA A 834 -6.31 19.27 -11.29
CA ALA A 834 -7.03 19.40 -10.01
C ALA A 834 -7.81 18.12 -9.73
N PRO A 835 -7.28 17.22 -8.85
CA PRO A 835 -8.02 16.07 -8.36
C PRO A 835 -9.29 16.50 -7.62
N ILE A 836 -10.39 15.79 -7.83
CA ILE A 836 -11.71 16.12 -7.24
C ILE A 836 -12.09 15.09 -6.19
N THR A 837 -12.25 13.84 -6.61
CA THR A 837 -12.78 12.73 -5.82
C THR A 837 -12.08 11.41 -6.13
N ASN A 838 -12.10 10.49 -5.14
CA ASN A 838 -11.74 9.09 -5.33
C ASN A 838 -12.99 8.24 -5.06
N TYR A 839 -13.31 7.32 -5.95
CA TYR A 839 -14.48 6.46 -5.89
C TYR A 839 -14.13 5.02 -5.54
N PRO A 840 -14.83 4.38 -4.59
CA PRO A 840 -14.81 2.93 -4.47
C PRO A 840 -15.66 2.27 -5.56
N PHE A 841 -15.46 0.99 -5.84
CA PHE A 841 -16.45 0.19 -6.55
C PHE A 841 -17.63 -0.10 -5.67
N LEU A 842 -18.81 0.27 -6.13
CA LEU A 842 -20.07 0.02 -5.45
C LEU A 842 -20.78 -1.14 -6.14
N MET A 843 -21.26 -2.11 -5.38
CA MET A 843 -21.97 -3.26 -5.92
C MET A 843 -23.01 -3.80 -4.92
N LEU A 844 -24.04 -4.46 -5.46
CA LEU A 844 -24.93 -5.34 -4.73
C LEU A 844 -24.59 -6.79 -5.09
N VAL A 845 -24.40 -7.62 -4.07
CA VAL A 845 -23.98 -9.01 -4.24
C VAL A 845 -24.91 -9.93 -3.46
N LYS A 846 -25.67 -10.80 -4.13
CA LYS A 846 -26.59 -11.75 -3.49
C LYS A 846 -25.85 -12.64 -2.49
N PRO A 847 -26.44 -13.00 -1.33
CA PRO A 847 -25.79 -13.81 -0.30
C PRO A 847 -25.27 -15.17 -0.77
N ARG A 848 -25.81 -15.70 -1.87
CA ARG A 848 -25.35 -16.95 -2.48
C ARG A 848 -24.02 -16.83 -3.23
N VAL A 849 -23.59 -15.61 -3.58
CA VAL A 849 -22.28 -15.33 -4.14
C VAL A 849 -21.32 -15.14 -2.98
N LYS A 850 -20.59 -16.20 -2.60
CA LYS A 850 -19.73 -16.22 -1.41
C LYS A 850 -18.41 -15.50 -1.63
N HIS A 851 -17.90 -15.55 -2.84
CA HIS A 851 -16.66 -14.90 -3.22
C HIS A 851 -16.84 -14.26 -4.59
N PHE A 852 -16.61 -12.96 -4.67
CA PHE A 852 -16.66 -12.17 -5.91
C PHE A 852 -15.47 -11.21 -5.93
N PRO A 853 -14.28 -11.70 -6.23
CA PRO A 853 -13.07 -10.89 -6.23
C PRO A 853 -12.98 -10.01 -7.47
N MET A 854 -12.42 -8.82 -7.28
CA MET A 854 -12.20 -7.84 -8.33
C MET A 854 -10.71 -7.52 -8.43
N VAL A 855 -10.23 -7.28 -9.64
CA VAL A 855 -8.88 -6.80 -9.91
C VAL A 855 -8.92 -5.82 -11.08
N MET A 856 -8.22 -4.70 -10.98
CA MET A 856 -8.23 -3.65 -12.03
C MET A 856 -9.66 -3.34 -12.52
N CYS A 857 -10.60 -3.18 -11.59
CA CYS A 857 -12.00 -2.89 -11.90
C CYS A 857 -12.76 -3.99 -12.64
N MET A 858 -12.24 -5.19 -12.72
CA MET A 858 -12.84 -6.32 -13.43
C MET A 858 -13.00 -7.53 -12.50
N PRO A 859 -14.07 -8.32 -12.66
CA PRO A 859 -14.23 -9.56 -11.90
C PRO A 859 -13.13 -10.58 -12.23
N CYS A 860 -12.60 -11.22 -11.20
CA CYS A 860 -11.75 -12.40 -11.36
C CYS A 860 -12.63 -13.63 -11.62
N TRP A 861 -13.15 -13.76 -12.84
CA TRP A 861 -14.19 -14.73 -13.22
C TRP A 861 -13.89 -16.18 -12.80
N ARG A 862 -12.64 -16.57 -12.73
CA ARG A 862 -12.18 -17.92 -12.40
C ARG A 862 -12.15 -18.23 -10.89
N GLU A 863 -12.30 -17.22 -10.06
CA GLU A 863 -12.23 -17.33 -8.61
C GLU A 863 -13.60 -17.17 -7.92
N ILE A 864 -14.64 -16.89 -8.70
CA ILE A 864 -15.99 -16.65 -8.14
C ILE A 864 -16.58 -17.95 -7.61
N VAL A 865 -17.13 -17.88 -6.40
CA VAL A 865 -17.79 -19.01 -5.72
C VAL A 865 -19.26 -18.71 -5.51
N LEU A 866 -20.12 -19.58 -6.04
CA LEU A 866 -21.56 -19.51 -5.96
C LEU A 866 -22.14 -20.73 -5.22
N GLU A 867 -23.00 -20.52 -4.23
CA GLU A 867 -23.78 -21.58 -3.62
C GLU A 867 -25.01 -21.95 -4.48
N PRO A 868 -25.55 -23.18 -4.37
CA PRO A 868 -26.82 -23.56 -5.00
C PRO A 868 -27.96 -22.62 -4.53
N ARG A 869 -28.94 -22.41 -5.43
CA ARG A 869 -30.21 -21.73 -5.06
C ARG A 869 -30.99 -22.57 -4.08
#